data_b5eb76876da89b2ee7a425493449806e
#
_entry.id   b5eb76876da89b2ee7a425493449806e
#
_cell.length_a   1.000
_cell.length_b   1.000
_cell.length_c   1.000
_cell.angle_alpha   90.00
_cell.angle_beta   90.00
_cell.angle_gamma   90.00
#
_symmetry.space_group_name_H-M   'P 1'
#
loop_
_entity.id
_entity.type
_entity.pdbx_description
1 polymer ?
#
loop_
_entity_poly.entity_id
_entity_poly.type
_entity_poly.pdbx_seq_one_letter_code
_entity_poly.pdbx_strand_id
1 'polypeptide(L)'
;MTTTVAPLNDVQTLIVIGNGMVGHHCVEQLIAAGALDRYCIHVFGEEGQRAYDRVHLSEYFGGRDAESLAMSAASLYEQTGLALHLGVPVLEIDRARREVITAKGRFGYDKLVLATGSYPFVPPIEGAEGHSRLVYRTLDDLDTIRAAASQAKRGVVVGGGLLGLEAANALKSLGLEAHVVEFAPRLMPVQLDDHGGAALKARIEALGVGVHLSRATQSISAGEEYRYRMNFAGDEFLETDLIVFSAGIRPQDALARKCELTLGPRGGIAIDEHCRTSDADIFAIGECAAWNGSVFGLVAPGYQMARNVAAQLCNLDAEPFFGADMSTKLKLLGVDVGSIGDAHGVLAGARSYRFIDEASGSYRRLVVSADGKKVLGAVLVGDNSYYDTLLQYAQNGIKLPADPSSLILPHSDGAPTLGADALPATATICSCHNVSKASICSAIDGGCTDLAGLKACTKAATGCGGCTALLKSVFEHELIARGVAVDKSLCEHFAFTRQELYAFARVENIESFDEMLARHGKGHLGCDICKPTVGSILASCWNRPIMDPSLVPLQDTNDTFMANMQKNGTYSVVPRIPAGEITADGLIAIGAVAKKYDLYTKITGGQRIDLFGAQLHELPDIWAELIAAGFETGHAYGKSTRTVKSCVGSTWCRYGVQDSVQMALNIEDRYKGLRSPHKLKFAVSGCTRECAEAQSKDIGVIATENGWNLYVCGNGGMRPRHAELFATDLDDETLIRYIDRVLMFYIRTADKLQRTSVWRESLEGGLDFLKAVVIDDSLGLAAELEAQMQLVVDRYECEWANALKSPEKLKRFRTFVNDKGADPDIHFVKERSQRRPARAEELNLIAAVEVAR
;
A
#
# COMPACT_ATOMS: atom_id res chain seq x y z
N MET A 1 -15.58 -57.31 -3.32
CA MET A 1 -15.65 -56.59 -2.05
C MET A 1 -16.58 -55.42 -2.27
N THR A 2 -17.78 -55.54 -1.82
CA THR A 2 -18.85 -54.52 -1.92
C THR A 2 -18.59 -53.50 -0.83
N THR A 3 -18.19 -52.30 -1.24
CA THR A 3 -18.12 -51.11 -0.36
C THR A 3 -19.55 -50.69 -0.06
N THR A 4 -19.99 -50.96 1.14
CA THR A 4 -21.24 -50.45 1.69
C THR A 4 -21.13 -48.93 1.88
N VAL A 5 -21.83 -48.19 1.04
CA VAL A 5 -22.08 -46.75 1.24
C VAL A 5 -22.95 -46.65 2.48
N ALA A 6 -22.49 -46.02 3.53
CA ALA A 6 -23.26 -45.69 4.71
C ALA A 6 -24.44 -44.79 4.29
N PRO A 7 -25.64 -44.95 4.91
CA PRO A 7 -26.79 -44.15 4.54
C PRO A 7 -26.56 -42.68 4.91
N LEU A 8 -26.85 -41.78 4.01
CA LEU A 8 -26.97 -40.32 4.17
C LEU A 8 -28.19 -40.01 5.09
N ASN A 9 -28.06 -40.30 6.37
CA ASN A 9 -29.07 -39.92 7.36
C ASN A 9 -28.40 -39.19 8.51
N ASP A 10 -28.70 -37.91 8.60
CA ASP A 10 -28.49 -36.89 9.64
C ASP A 10 -27.61 -35.69 9.25
N VAL A 11 -27.76 -35.17 8.04
CA VAL A 11 -27.22 -33.84 7.74
C VAL A 11 -28.08 -32.80 8.42
N GLN A 12 -27.52 -32.11 9.41
CA GLN A 12 -28.23 -31.06 10.16
C GLN A 12 -28.27 -29.77 9.32
N THR A 13 -29.25 -28.91 9.61
CA THR A 13 -29.36 -27.61 8.99
C THR A 13 -28.70 -26.53 9.86
N LEU A 14 -27.69 -25.86 9.34
CA LEU A 14 -27.06 -24.69 9.95
C LEU A 14 -27.48 -23.42 9.21
N ILE A 15 -28.05 -22.45 9.91
CA ILE A 15 -28.36 -21.14 9.33
C ILE A 15 -27.40 -20.08 9.88
N VAL A 16 -26.87 -19.26 8.99
CA VAL A 16 -26.06 -18.05 9.31
C VAL A 16 -26.85 -16.82 8.86
N ILE A 17 -27.24 -15.97 9.80
CA ILE A 17 -27.94 -14.71 9.51
C ILE A 17 -26.96 -13.56 9.54
N GLY A 18 -26.70 -12.98 8.38
CA GLY A 18 -25.73 -11.91 8.15
C GLY A 18 -24.56 -12.36 7.27
N ASN A 19 -24.45 -11.78 6.08
CA ASN A 19 -23.38 -12.02 5.12
C ASN A 19 -22.42 -10.81 5.04
N GLY A 20 -22.11 -10.20 6.20
CA GLY A 20 -21.05 -9.23 6.32
C GLY A 20 -19.68 -9.91 6.52
N MET A 21 -18.61 -9.12 6.79
CA MET A 21 -17.24 -9.63 6.95
C MET A 21 -17.15 -10.81 7.95
N VAL A 22 -17.79 -10.69 9.11
CA VAL A 22 -17.71 -11.70 10.18
C VAL A 22 -18.52 -12.95 9.83
N GLY A 23 -19.74 -12.79 9.29
CA GLY A 23 -20.58 -13.92 8.84
C GLY A 23 -19.91 -14.71 7.73
N HIS A 24 -19.35 -14.02 6.75
CA HIS A 24 -18.56 -14.63 5.67
C HIS A 24 -17.35 -15.40 6.21
N HIS A 25 -16.56 -14.77 7.10
CA HIS A 25 -15.41 -15.42 7.72
C HIS A 25 -15.82 -16.67 8.52
N CYS A 26 -16.98 -16.66 9.20
CA CYS A 26 -17.51 -17.82 9.88
C CYS A 26 -17.79 -18.97 8.89
N VAL A 27 -18.39 -18.67 7.72
CA VAL A 27 -18.64 -19.66 6.67
C VAL A 27 -17.32 -20.23 6.12
N GLU A 28 -16.31 -19.39 5.89
CA GLU A 28 -14.97 -19.86 5.48
C GLU A 28 -14.35 -20.81 6.51
N GLN A 29 -14.44 -20.47 7.80
CA GLN A 29 -13.92 -21.34 8.87
C GLN A 29 -14.69 -22.65 8.97
N LEU A 30 -16.01 -22.62 8.81
CA LEU A 30 -16.86 -23.83 8.78
C LEU A 30 -16.46 -24.75 7.61
N ILE A 31 -16.30 -24.20 6.41
CA ILE A 31 -15.88 -24.98 5.23
C ILE A 31 -14.47 -25.57 5.47
N ALA A 32 -13.54 -24.77 5.96
CA ALA A 32 -12.17 -25.21 6.25
C ALA A 32 -12.11 -26.32 7.32
N ALA A 33 -13.08 -26.33 8.25
CA ALA A 33 -13.23 -27.34 9.30
C ALA A 33 -14.03 -28.58 8.87
N GLY A 34 -14.46 -28.68 7.60
CA GLY A 34 -15.23 -29.83 7.08
C GLY A 34 -16.71 -29.84 7.48
N ALA A 35 -17.27 -28.66 7.78
CA ALA A 35 -18.68 -28.57 8.24
C ALA A 35 -19.70 -29.10 7.21
N LEU A 36 -19.38 -29.06 5.91
CA LEU A 36 -20.30 -29.50 4.85
C LEU A 36 -20.57 -31.04 4.85
N ASP A 37 -19.71 -31.81 5.52
CA ASP A 37 -19.96 -33.25 5.75
C ASP A 37 -21.05 -33.49 6.77
N ARG A 38 -21.43 -32.47 7.57
CA ARG A 38 -22.35 -32.57 8.70
C ARG A 38 -23.56 -31.64 8.60
N TYR A 39 -23.40 -30.52 7.91
CA TYR A 39 -24.38 -29.46 7.81
C TYR A 39 -24.73 -29.11 6.38
N CYS A 40 -26.01 -28.90 6.11
CA CYS A 40 -26.47 -28.09 5.02
C CYS A 40 -26.52 -26.63 5.51
N ILE A 41 -25.70 -25.75 4.93
CA ILE A 41 -25.52 -24.39 5.41
C ILE A 41 -26.30 -23.41 4.55
N HIS A 42 -27.20 -22.63 5.17
CA HIS A 42 -27.90 -21.51 4.55
C HIS A 42 -27.40 -20.20 5.11
N VAL A 43 -26.95 -19.30 4.24
CA VAL A 43 -26.46 -17.96 4.60
C VAL A 43 -27.45 -16.92 4.09
N PHE A 44 -27.97 -16.07 4.97
CA PHE A 44 -28.92 -15.02 4.62
C PHE A 44 -28.26 -13.66 4.70
N GLY A 45 -28.21 -12.94 3.58
CA GLY A 45 -27.75 -11.56 3.46
C GLY A 45 -28.90 -10.62 3.15
N GLU A 46 -29.02 -9.52 3.91
CA GLU A 46 -29.97 -8.45 3.65
C GLU A 46 -29.60 -7.67 2.38
N GLU A 47 -28.31 -7.45 2.17
CA GLU A 47 -27.77 -6.74 0.99
C GLU A 47 -27.78 -7.63 -0.25
N GLY A 48 -27.86 -7.01 -1.42
CA GLY A 48 -27.87 -7.68 -2.72
C GLY A 48 -26.50 -8.18 -3.18
N GLN A 49 -25.41 -7.75 -2.51
CA GLN A 49 -24.03 -8.12 -2.84
C GLN A 49 -23.51 -9.23 -1.93
N ARG A 50 -22.49 -9.96 -2.43
CA ARG A 50 -21.68 -10.84 -1.61
C ARG A 50 -20.92 -10.05 -0.54
N ALA A 51 -20.41 -10.74 0.49
CA ALA A 51 -19.58 -10.11 1.51
C ALA A 51 -18.41 -9.35 0.86
N TYR A 52 -18.21 -8.12 1.29
CA TYR A 52 -17.16 -7.22 0.78
C TYR A 52 -16.40 -6.56 1.93
N ASP A 53 -15.19 -6.11 1.65
CA ASP A 53 -14.30 -5.49 2.62
C ASP A 53 -14.77 -4.08 2.99
N ARG A 54 -15.38 -3.96 4.18
CA ARG A 54 -15.87 -2.68 4.71
C ARG A 54 -14.77 -1.83 5.34
N VAL A 55 -13.59 -2.39 5.57
CA VAL A 55 -12.43 -1.60 6.05
C VAL A 55 -11.90 -0.69 4.96
N HIS A 56 -12.03 -1.10 3.69
CA HIS A 56 -11.60 -0.33 2.53
C HIS A 56 -12.75 0.33 1.76
N LEU A 57 -13.87 0.59 2.45
CA LEU A 57 -15.09 1.15 1.84
C LEU A 57 -14.85 2.49 1.12
N SER A 58 -13.96 3.33 1.65
CA SER A 58 -13.59 4.61 1.04
C SER A 58 -12.94 4.48 -0.36
N GLU A 59 -12.37 3.32 -0.70
CA GLU A 59 -11.76 3.07 -2.00
C GLU A 59 -12.80 2.94 -3.13
N TYR A 60 -14.06 2.73 -2.78
CA TYR A 60 -15.19 2.75 -3.72
C TYR A 60 -15.35 4.10 -4.41
N PHE A 61 -15.06 5.21 -3.73
CA PHE A 61 -15.04 6.55 -4.33
C PHE A 61 -13.78 6.77 -5.20
N GLY A 62 -12.75 5.98 -5.01
CA GLY A 62 -11.52 5.98 -5.83
C GLY A 62 -11.62 5.16 -7.12
N GLY A 63 -12.80 4.57 -7.42
CA GLY A 63 -13.07 3.81 -8.65
C GLY A 63 -13.04 2.29 -8.50
N ARG A 64 -12.91 1.75 -7.30
CA ARG A 64 -13.20 0.33 -7.07
C ARG A 64 -14.68 0.05 -7.19
N ASP A 65 -15.04 -1.14 -7.67
CA ASP A 65 -16.41 -1.64 -7.73
C ASP A 65 -16.68 -2.69 -6.64
N ALA A 66 -17.92 -3.13 -6.53
CA ALA A 66 -18.34 -4.14 -5.56
C ALA A 66 -17.60 -5.47 -5.74
N GLU A 67 -17.25 -5.84 -6.97
CA GLU A 67 -16.53 -7.09 -7.26
C GLU A 67 -15.08 -7.01 -6.78
N SER A 68 -14.42 -5.89 -6.96
CA SER A 68 -13.03 -5.68 -6.50
C SER A 68 -12.91 -5.57 -4.97
N LEU A 69 -14.00 -5.26 -4.27
CA LEU A 69 -14.09 -5.26 -2.82
C LEU A 69 -14.58 -6.60 -2.26
N ALA A 70 -15.07 -7.53 -3.09
CA ALA A 70 -15.58 -8.81 -2.64
C ALA A 70 -14.51 -9.61 -1.89
N MET A 71 -14.89 -10.22 -0.75
CA MET A 71 -13.99 -10.98 0.11
C MET A 71 -13.64 -12.36 -0.46
N SER A 72 -14.46 -12.89 -1.35
CA SER A 72 -14.22 -14.20 -1.98
C SER A 72 -14.78 -14.26 -3.40
N ALA A 73 -14.27 -15.19 -4.20
CA ALA A 73 -14.84 -15.52 -5.50
C ALA A 73 -16.26 -16.10 -5.34
N ALA A 74 -17.10 -15.93 -6.36
CA ALA A 74 -18.47 -16.47 -6.39
C ALA A 74 -18.49 -18.01 -6.22
N SER A 75 -17.48 -18.68 -6.74
CA SER A 75 -17.32 -20.15 -6.67
C SER A 75 -17.28 -20.72 -5.25
N LEU A 76 -16.97 -19.91 -4.22
CA LEU A 76 -17.04 -20.37 -2.84
C LEU A 76 -18.45 -20.87 -2.49
N TYR A 77 -19.48 -20.19 -2.97
CA TYR A 77 -20.89 -20.49 -2.68
C TYR A 77 -21.56 -21.48 -3.68
N GLU A 78 -20.78 -22.00 -4.62
CA GLU A 78 -21.24 -23.04 -5.57
C GLU A 78 -21.04 -24.47 -5.04
N GLN A 79 -20.54 -24.61 -3.82
CA GLN A 79 -20.30 -25.89 -3.19
C GLN A 79 -21.62 -26.57 -2.79
N THR A 80 -21.69 -27.88 -3.01
CA THR A 80 -22.85 -28.69 -2.58
C THR A 80 -23.03 -28.62 -1.06
N GLY A 81 -24.23 -28.33 -0.60
CA GLY A 81 -24.56 -28.19 0.82
C GLY A 81 -24.40 -26.76 1.36
N LEU A 82 -24.02 -25.78 0.50
CA LEU A 82 -23.96 -24.37 0.87
C LEU A 82 -24.90 -23.55 -0.03
N ALA A 83 -25.81 -22.77 0.58
CA ALA A 83 -26.73 -21.88 -0.13
C ALA A 83 -26.63 -20.45 0.37
N LEU A 84 -26.31 -19.51 -0.50
CA LEU A 84 -26.28 -18.07 -0.21
C LEU A 84 -27.56 -17.39 -0.73
N HIS A 85 -28.28 -16.72 0.16
CA HIS A 85 -29.50 -15.98 -0.11
C HIS A 85 -29.26 -14.49 0.00
N LEU A 86 -28.93 -13.82 -1.11
CA LEU A 86 -28.71 -12.36 -1.18
C LEU A 86 -30.03 -11.61 -1.36
N GLY A 87 -30.12 -10.42 -0.75
CA GLY A 87 -31.32 -9.58 -0.77
C GLY A 87 -32.51 -10.24 -0.05
N VAL A 88 -32.24 -11.11 0.93
CA VAL A 88 -33.26 -11.87 1.68
C VAL A 88 -33.11 -11.60 3.17
N PRO A 89 -33.65 -10.48 3.66
CA PRO A 89 -33.65 -10.20 5.09
C PRO A 89 -34.45 -11.24 5.87
N VAL A 90 -33.90 -11.64 7.01
CA VAL A 90 -34.66 -12.45 7.99
C VAL A 90 -35.53 -11.49 8.79
N LEU A 91 -36.83 -11.82 8.90
CA LEU A 91 -37.84 -10.98 9.52
C LEU A 91 -38.14 -11.40 10.97
N GLU A 92 -38.03 -12.73 11.25
CA GLU A 92 -38.38 -13.29 12.54
C GLU A 92 -37.65 -14.65 12.74
N ILE A 93 -37.42 -15.02 14.00
CA ILE A 93 -36.90 -16.31 14.44
C ILE A 93 -37.93 -16.94 15.37
N ASP A 94 -38.54 -18.06 14.96
CA ASP A 94 -39.43 -18.87 15.80
C ASP A 94 -38.60 -19.96 16.52
N ARG A 95 -38.18 -19.68 17.74
CA ARG A 95 -37.37 -20.61 18.55
C ARG A 95 -38.10 -21.90 18.91
N ALA A 96 -39.44 -21.80 19.09
CA ALA A 96 -40.26 -22.97 19.49
C ALA A 96 -40.33 -23.99 18.34
N ARG A 97 -40.43 -23.51 17.10
CA ARG A 97 -40.45 -24.36 15.90
C ARG A 97 -39.07 -24.54 15.27
N ARG A 98 -38.04 -23.83 15.77
CA ARG A 98 -36.71 -23.78 15.15
C ARG A 98 -36.74 -23.38 13.68
N GLU A 99 -37.46 -22.30 13.39
CA GLU A 99 -37.62 -21.77 12.04
C GLU A 99 -37.16 -20.32 11.94
N VAL A 100 -36.51 -19.99 10.82
CA VAL A 100 -36.21 -18.62 10.40
C VAL A 100 -37.24 -18.22 9.35
N ILE A 101 -37.84 -17.05 9.50
CA ILE A 101 -38.91 -16.53 8.65
C ILE A 101 -38.40 -15.41 7.79
N THR A 102 -38.53 -15.51 6.47
CA THR A 102 -38.18 -14.51 5.45
C THR A 102 -39.37 -14.23 4.55
N ALA A 103 -39.30 -13.23 3.70
CA ALA A 103 -40.29 -12.98 2.66
C ALA A 103 -40.39 -14.12 1.64
N LYS A 104 -39.35 -14.96 1.50
CA LYS A 104 -39.31 -16.11 0.56
C LYS A 104 -39.81 -17.42 1.16
N GLY A 105 -40.08 -17.45 2.45
CA GLY A 105 -40.57 -18.66 3.13
C GLY A 105 -39.98 -18.89 4.51
N ARG A 106 -40.21 -20.09 5.05
CA ARG A 106 -39.73 -20.57 6.35
C ARG A 106 -38.61 -21.58 6.13
N PHE A 107 -37.54 -21.50 6.94
CA PHE A 107 -36.39 -22.40 6.89
C PHE A 107 -36.13 -22.95 8.28
N GLY A 108 -36.20 -24.29 8.42
CA GLY A 108 -35.87 -24.97 9.67
C GLY A 108 -34.36 -24.94 9.96
N TYR A 109 -33.99 -24.93 11.24
CA TYR A 109 -32.57 -25.01 11.64
C TYR A 109 -32.37 -25.97 12.82
N ASP A 110 -31.24 -26.65 12.85
CA ASP A 110 -30.71 -27.35 14.02
C ASP A 110 -29.76 -26.45 14.82
N LYS A 111 -28.99 -25.63 14.11
CA LYS A 111 -28.11 -24.62 14.69
C LYS A 111 -28.26 -23.28 13.95
N LEU A 112 -28.11 -22.19 14.70
CA LEU A 112 -28.28 -20.83 14.19
C LEU A 112 -27.10 -19.95 14.63
N VAL A 113 -26.51 -19.19 13.70
CA VAL A 113 -25.50 -18.21 13.98
C VAL A 113 -26.01 -16.81 13.60
N LEU A 114 -26.06 -15.90 14.56
CA LEU A 114 -26.43 -14.51 14.38
C LEU A 114 -25.14 -13.69 14.14
N ALA A 115 -24.95 -13.21 12.91
CA ALA A 115 -23.86 -12.36 12.48
C ALA A 115 -24.38 -11.06 11.85
N THR A 116 -25.45 -10.51 12.45
CA THR A 116 -26.23 -9.39 11.93
C THR A 116 -25.51 -8.05 11.98
N GLY A 117 -24.36 -7.98 12.68
CA GLY A 117 -23.52 -6.81 12.71
C GLY A 117 -24.11 -5.62 13.47
N SER A 118 -24.00 -4.43 12.89
CA SER A 118 -24.47 -3.17 13.49
C SER A 118 -25.08 -2.26 12.43
N TYR A 119 -25.84 -1.28 12.91
CA TYR A 119 -26.39 -0.21 12.07
C TYR A 119 -25.89 1.16 12.52
N PRO A 120 -25.81 2.17 11.61
CA PRO A 120 -25.41 3.52 11.96
C PRO A 120 -26.39 4.16 12.94
N PHE A 121 -25.85 4.77 13.98
CA PHE A 121 -26.64 5.57 14.89
C PHE A 121 -26.84 6.98 14.31
N VAL A 122 -28.08 7.37 14.10
CA VAL A 122 -28.47 8.72 13.77
C VAL A 122 -29.16 9.32 15.00
N PRO A 123 -28.60 10.39 15.60
CA PRO A 123 -29.23 11.06 16.73
C PRO A 123 -30.64 11.55 16.35
N PRO A 124 -31.59 11.56 17.30
CA PRO A 124 -32.94 12.09 17.07
C PRO A 124 -32.89 13.63 16.96
N ILE A 125 -32.58 14.14 15.78
CA ILE A 125 -32.49 15.56 15.48
C ILE A 125 -33.73 15.98 14.69
N GLU A 126 -34.40 17.03 15.12
CA GLU A 126 -35.56 17.60 14.42
C GLU A 126 -35.16 18.03 13.00
N GLY A 127 -35.91 17.63 11.99
CA GLY A 127 -35.62 17.91 10.58
C GLY A 127 -34.59 16.98 9.94
N ALA A 128 -34.08 15.97 10.65
CA ALA A 128 -33.18 14.94 10.08
C ALA A 128 -34.00 13.84 9.40
N GLU A 129 -34.61 14.13 8.23
CA GLU A 129 -35.46 13.21 7.49
C GLU A 129 -35.07 13.16 6.00
N GLY A 130 -35.36 12.06 5.30
CA GLY A 130 -35.15 11.95 3.86
C GLY A 130 -33.70 12.19 3.45
N HIS A 131 -33.49 13.08 2.49
CA HIS A 131 -32.16 13.41 1.95
C HIS A 131 -31.23 14.19 2.91
N SER A 132 -31.72 14.67 4.05
CA SER A 132 -30.89 15.22 5.12
C SER A 132 -30.36 14.15 6.08
N ARG A 133 -30.56 12.86 5.79
CA ARG A 133 -30.22 11.74 6.68
C ARG A 133 -29.43 10.66 5.96
N LEU A 134 -28.32 11.03 5.36
CA LEU A 134 -27.43 10.05 4.72
C LEU A 134 -26.54 9.38 5.79
N VAL A 135 -26.15 8.14 5.55
CA VAL A 135 -25.26 7.38 6.42
C VAL A 135 -24.13 6.77 5.58
N TYR A 136 -23.04 6.36 6.26
CA TYR A 136 -21.85 5.80 5.61
C TYR A 136 -21.62 4.39 6.15
N ARG A 137 -22.18 3.36 5.48
CA ARG A 137 -22.11 1.98 6.00
C ARG A 137 -22.08 0.90 4.91
N THR A 138 -22.92 1.02 3.88
CA THR A 138 -23.09 0.03 2.82
C THR A 138 -22.73 0.64 1.45
N LEU A 139 -22.53 -0.20 0.44
CA LEU A 139 -22.31 0.27 -0.93
C LEU A 139 -23.51 1.09 -1.45
N ASP A 140 -24.73 0.71 -1.11
CA ASP A 140 -25.94 1.47 -1.47
C ASP A 140 -25.98 2.85 -0.82
N ASP A 141 -25.49 2.97 0.42
CA ASP A 141 -25.29 4.28 1.06
C ASP A 141 -24.26 5.13 0.29
N LEU A 142 -23.15 4.52 -0.16
CA LEU A 142 -22.12 5.23 -0.92
C LEU A 142 -22.64 5.70 -2.28
N ASP A 143 -23.44 4.91 -2.96
CA ASP A 143 -24.08 5.32 -4.22
C ASP A 143 -25.06 6.47 -3.98
N THR A 144 -25.80 6.42 -2.89
CA THR A 144 -26.71 7.52 -2.49
C THR A 144 -25.94 8.82 -2.19
N ILE A 145 -24.80 8.71 -1.45
CA ILE A 145 -23.91 9.85 -1.18
C ILE A 145 -23.33 10.39 -2.47
N ARG A 146 -22.86 9.53 -3.37
CA ARG A 146 -22.29 9.92 -4.67
C ARG A 146 -23.31 10.66 -5.53
N ALA A 147 -24.54 10.16 -5.59
CA ALA A 147 -25.63 10.80 -6.34
C ALA A 147 -25.96 12.19 -5.75
N ALA A 148 -26.07 12.30 -4.44
CA ALA A 148 -26.35 13.57 -3.76
C ALA A 148 -25.19 14.57 -3.91
N ALA A 149 -23.94 14.11 -3.86
CA ALA A 149 -22.73 14.93 -4.00
C ALA A 149 -22.63 15.59 -5.37
N SER A 150 -23.19 15.01 -6.44
CA SER A 150 -23.14 15.55 -7.79
C SER A 150 -23.78 16.94 -7.96
N GLN A 151 -24.65 17.32 -7.04
CA GLN A 151 -25.37 18.61 -7.04
C GLN A 151 -25.03 19.47 -5.80
N ALA A 152 -24.06 19.04 -4.99
CA ALA A 152 -23.67 19.68 -3.75
C ALA A 152 -22.34 20.43 -3.91
N LYS A 153 -22.14 21.51 -3.16
CA LYS A 153 -20.88 22.25 -3.05
C LYS A 153 -20.21 22.00 -1.71
N ARG A 154 -21.01 21.91 -0.64
CA ARG A 154 -20.55 21.72 0.73
C ARG A 154 -21.20 20.47 1.32
N GLY A 155 -20.40 19.65 2.01
CA GLY A 155 -20.86 18.48 2.73
C GLY A 155 -20.40 18.46 4.17
N VAL A 156 -21.30 18.10 5.08
CA VAL A 156 -21.02 18.00 6.51
C VAL A 156 -21.16 16.54 6.95
N VAL A 157 -20.17 16.07 7.71
CA VAL A 157 -20.23 14.80 8.42
C VAL A 157 -20.50 15.06 9.90
N VAL A 158 -21.55 14.45 10.44
CA VAL A 158 -21.86 14.47 11.87
C VAL A 158 -21.23 13.28 12.55
N GLY A 159 -20.17 13.54 13.31
CA GLY A 159 -19.34 12.56 14.03
C GLY A 159 -17.88 12.61 13.57
N GLY A 160 -16.98 12.89 14.52
CA GLY A 160 -15.52 12.99 14.29
C GLY A 160 -14.75 11.75 14.72
N GLY A 161 -15.42 10.58 14.73
CA GLY A 161 -14.78 9.28 14.92
C GLY A 161 -14.15 8.75 13.63
N LEU A 162 -13.66 7.50 13.68
CA LEU A 162 -12.98 6.83 12.56
C LEU A 162 -13.76 6.91 11.25
N LEU A 163 -14.96 6.35 11.21
CA LEU A 163 -15.81 6.32 10.01
C LEU A 163 -16.24 7.73 9.57
N GLY A 164 -16.37 8.66 10.51
CA GLY A 164 -16.71 10.05 10.19
C GLY A 164 -15.59 10.77 9.44
N LEU A 165 -14.35 10.55 9.84
CA LEU A 165 -13.20 11.13 9.14
C LEU A 165 -12.99 10.47 7.77
N GLU A 166 -13.29 9.17 7.62
CA GLU A 166 -13.31 8.50 6.32
C GLU A 166 -14.42 9.05 5.41
N ALA A 167 -15.62 9.27 5.94
CA ALA A 167 -16.71 9.90 5.20
C ALA A 167 -16.34 11.33 4.77
N ALA A 168 -15.68 12.12 5.64
CA ALA A 168 -15.21 13.45 5.28
C ALA A 168 -14.15 13.41 4.15
N ASN A 169 -13.26 12.42 4.17
CA ASN A 169 -12.34 12.18 3.08
C ASN A 169 -13.07 11.84 1.77
N ALA A 170 -14.11 11.02 1.85
CA ALA A 170 -14.93 10.68 0.71
C ALA A 170 -15.61 11.92 0.10
N LEU A 171 -16.22 12.77 0.93
CA LEU A 171 -16.84 14.03 0.46
C LEU A 171 -15.81 14.95 -0.20
N LYS A 172 -14.63 15.09 0.41
CA LYS A 172 -13.53 15.86 -0.19
C LYS A 172 -13.07 15.27 -1.53
N SER A 173 -12.96 13.95 -1.64
CA SER A 173 -12.58 13.27 -2.89
C SER A 173 -13.63 13.45 -4.00
N LEU A 174 -14.90 13.65 -3.62
CA LEU A 174 -15.99 13.99 -4.53
C LEU A 174 -15.99 15.49 -4.92
N GLY A 175 -15.04 16.29 -4.41
CA GLY A 175 -14.87 17.69 -4.77
C GLY A 175 -15.69 18.68 -3.92
N LEU A 176 -16.27 18.24 -2.81
CA LEU A 176 -17.03 19.09 -1.91
C LEU A 176 -16.10 19.81 -0.92
N GLU A 177 -16.53 20.99 -0.47
CA GLU A 177 -16.03 21.61 0.76
C GLU A 177 -16.51 20.76 1.93
N ALA A 178 -15.60 20.00 2.55
CA ALA A 178 -15.93 19.02 3.56
C ALA A 178 -15.78 19.59 4.97
N HIS A 179 -16.78 19.37 5.82
CA HIS A 179 -16.76 19.73 7.23
C HIS A 179 -17.10 18.53 8.12
N VAL A 180 -16.55 18.54 9.33
CA VAL A 180 -16.86 17.56 10.40
C VAL A 180 -17.44 18.31 11.59
N VAL A 181 -18.61 17.88 12.05
CA VAL A 181 -19.24 18.37 13.29
C VAL A 181 -19.18 17.27 14.34
N GLU A 182 -18.51 17.53 15.46
CA GLU A 182 -18.31 16.58 16.54
C GLU A 182 -18.88 17.11 17.85
N PHE A 183 -19.68 16.28 18.52
CA PHE A 183 -20.27 16.59 19.82
C PHE A 183 -19.21 16.67 20.93
N ALA A 184 -18.20 15.79 20.87
CA ALA A 184 -17.13 15.77 21.85
C ALA A 184 -16.17 16.96 21.68
N PRO A 185 -15.37 17.29 22.72
CA PRO A 185 -14.41 18.39 22.65
C PRO A 185 -13.16 18.06 21.80
N ARG A 186 -13.06 16.87 21.23
CA ARG A 186 -11.96 16.43 20.38
C ARG A 186 -12.37 15.39 19.35
N LEU A 187 -11.59 15.26 18.28
CA LEU A 187 -11.72 14.17 17.32
C LEU A 187 -11.31 12.84 17.97
N MET A 188 -11.93 11.74 17.50
CA MET A 188 -11.67 10.38 17.96
C MET A 188 -11.62 10.23 19.49
N PRO A 189 -12.67 10.65 20.20
CA PRO A 189 -12.64 10.78 21.67
C PRO A 189 -12.43 9.44 22.40
N VAL A 190 -12.68 8.32 21.73
CA VAL A 190 -12.47 6.96 22.28
C VAL A 190 -10.99 6.56 22.21
N GLN A 191 -10.30 6.91 21.12
CA GLN A 191 -8.92 6.49 20.84
C GLN A 191 -7.87 7.49 21.30
N LEU A 192 -8.20 8.79 21.32
CA LEU A 192 -7.23 9.85 21.54
C LEU A 192 -7.51 10.62 22.83
N ASP A 193 -6.44 11.01 23.52
CA ASP A 193 -6.50 12.01 24.58
C ASP A 193 -6.59 13.45 24.01
N ASP A 194 -6.68 14.47 24.88
CA ASP A 194 -6.89 15.85 24.45
C ASP A 194 -5.77 16.36 23.52
N HIS A 195 -4.51 16.04 23.83
CA HIS A 195 -3.38 16.46 22.99
C HIS A 195 -3.36 15.72 21.65
N GLY A 196 -3.62 14.42 21.64
CA GLY A 196 -3.73 13.63 20.41
C GLY A 196 -4.88 14.11 19.53
N GLY A 197 -6.04 14.41 20.13
CA GLY A 197 -7.18 14.99 19.42
C GLY A 197 -6.90 16.36 18.83
N ALA A 198 -6.18 17.23 19.56
CA ALA A 198 -5.76 18.54 19.07
C ALA A 198 -4.75 18.45 17.91
N ALA A 199 -3.77 17.55 18.01
CA ALA A 199 -2.81 17.30 16.95
C ALA A 199 -3.49 16.77 15.68
N LEU A 200 -4.45 15.85 15.83
CA LEU A 200 -5.24 15.34 14.71
C LEU A 200 -6.07 16.45 14.07
N LYS A 201 -6.76 17.27 14.88
CA LYS A 201 -7.56 18.39 14.39
C LYS A 201 -6.74 19.35 13.52
N ALA A 202 -5.59 19.79 14.02
CA ALA A 202 -4.71 20.70 13.29
C ALA A 202 -4.29 20.14 11.93
N ARG A 203 -3.99 18.85 11.85
CA ARG A 203 -3.64 18.20 10.59
C ARG A 203 -4.82 18.04 9.64
N ILE A 204 -6.01 17.72 10.14
CA ILE A 204 -7.22 17.59 9.33
C ILE A 204 -7.61 18.95 8.75
N GLU A 205 -7.52 20.03 9.55
CA GLU A 205 -7.77 21.41 9.09
C GLU A 205 -6.73 21.87 8.05
N ALA A 206 -5.46 21.53 8.24
CA ALA A 206 -4.40 21.80 7.26
C ALA A 206 -4.65 21.10 5.91
N LEU A 207 -5.39 20.01 5.90
CA LEU A 207 -5.83 19.32 4.69
C LEU A 207 -7.08 19.96 4.05
N GLY A 208 -7.61 21.05 4.60
CA GLY A 208 -8.75 21.80 4.07
C GLY A 208 -10.12 21.20 4.43
N VAL A 209 -10.20 20.45 5.53
CA VAL A 209 -11.48 19.99 6.10
C VAL A 209 -11.83 20.85 7.33
N GLY A 210 -12.99 21.48 7.33
CA GLY A 210 -13.46 22.28 8.46
C GLY A 210 -13.83 21.38 9.66
N VAL A 211 -13.34 21.70 10.87
CA VAL A 211 -13.60 20.89 12.07
C VAL A 211 -14.29 21.71 13.16
N HIS A 212 -15.52 21.30 13.50
CA HIS A 212 -16.38 21.95 14.49
C HIS A 212 -16.57 21.05 15.70
N LEU A 213 -15.78 21.26 16.76
CA LEU A 213 -15.83 20.49 18.01
C LEU A 213 -16.82 21.08 19.00
N SER A 214 -17.29 20.28 19.94
CA SER A 214 -18.26 20.65 20.97
C SER A 214 -19.54 21.24 20.36
N ARG A 215 -19.98 20.70 19.22
CA ARG A 215 -21.18 21.15 18.53
C ARG A 215 -22.21 20.02 18.47
N ALA A 216 -23.31 20.21 19.21
CA ALA A 216 -24.48 19.32 19.14
C ALA A 216 -25.51 19.94 18.19
N THR A 217 -25.79 19.27 17.09
CA THR A 217 -26.86 19.66 16.17
C THR A 217 -28.20 19.47 16.89
N GLN A 218 -28.96 20.53 17.03
CA GLN A 218 -30.28 20.55 17.69
C GLN A 218 -31.41 20.35 16.68
N SER A 219 -31.33 21.03 15.55
CA SER A 219 -32.30 20.88 14.45
C SER A 219 -31.66 21.11 13.09
N ILE A 220 -32.33 20.64 12.06
CA ILE A 220 -31.98 20.88 10.67
C ILE A 220 -33.18 21.55 9.99
N SER A 221 -32.97 22.70 9.37
CA SER A 221 -33.96 23.46 8.64
C SER A 221 -33.51 23.77 7.22
N ALA A 222 -34.34 24.42 6.41
CA ALA A 222 -33.93 24.95 5.12
C ALA A 222 -32.90 26.05 5.31
N GLY A 223 -31.81 26.00 4.53
CA GLY A 223 -30.77 27.02 4.51
C GLY A 223 -31.14 28.21 3.60
N GLU A 224 -30.37 29.28 3.72
CA GLU A 224 -30.50 30.48 2.89
C GLU A 224 -29.55 30.44 1.69
N GLU A 225 -28.26 30.04 1.91
CA GLU A 225 -27.22 29.97 0.89
C GLU A 225 -27.05 28.54 0.38
N TYR A 226 -27.18 27.56 1.28
CA TYR A 226 -27.09 26.13 1.00
C TYR A 226 -28.42 25.44 1.30
N ARG A 227 -28.57 24.22 0.89
CA ARG A 227 -29.81 23.45 0.97
C ARG A 227 -30.33 23.27 2.40
N TYR A 228 -29.43 23.02 3.37
CA TYR A 228 -29.73 22.76 4.77
C TYR A 228 -29.00 23.71 5.68
N ARG A 229 -29.62 24.03 6.80
CA ARG A 229 -29.07 24.79 7.91
C ARG A 229 -29.09 23.91 9.16
N MET A 230 -27.91 23.58 9.67
CA MET A 230 -27.72 22.85 10.92
C MET A 230 -27.61 23.84 12.05
N ASN A 231 -28.55 23.83 12.98
CA ASN A 231 -28.61 24.74 14.10
C ASN A 231 -27.95 24.11 15.34
N PHE A 232 -27.10 24.87 16.01
CA PHE A 232 -26.41 24.49 17.24
C PHE A 232 -26.92 25.32 18.43
N ALA A 233 -26.40 25.07 19.64
CA ALA A 233 -26.71 25.88 20.82
C ALA A 233 -26.13 27.31 20.67
N GLY A 234 -26.85 28.31 21.16
CA GLY A 234 -26.36 29.69 21.22
C GLY A 234 -26.44 30.44 19.89
N ASP A 235 -27.46 30.19 19.09
CA ASP A 235 -27.70 30.79 17.75
C ASP A 235 -26.59 30.58 16.70
N GLU A 236 -25.69 29.64 16.96
CA GLU A 236 -24.68 29.20 15.97
C GLU A 236 -25.30 28.23 14.96
N PHE A 237 -24.85 28.31 13.73
CA PHE A 237 -25.30 27.42 12.65
C PHE A 237 -24.21 27.14 11.63
N LEU A 238 -24.43 26.09 10.83
CA LEU A 238 -23.64 25.76 9.65
C LEU A 238 -24.58 25.40 8.51
N GLU A 239 -24.43 26.04 7.36
CA GLU A 239 -25.18 25.69 6.17
C GLU A 239 -24.43 24.72 5.28
N THR A 240 -25.15 23.81 4.63
CA THR A 240 -24.58 22.72 3.81
C THR A 240 -25.61 22.20 2.81
N ASP A 241 -25.14 21.56 1.75
CA ASP A 241 -25.99 20.87 0.76
C ASP A 241 -26.21 19.40 1.10
N LEU A 242 -25.33 18.81 1.91
CA LEU A 242 -25.31 17.38 2.18
C LEU A 242 -24.92 17.11 3.63
N ILE A 243 -25.66 16.21 4.29
CA ILE A 243 -25.36 15.79 5.66
C ILE A 243 -25.22 14.26 5.71
N VAL A 244 -24.06 13.79 6.20
CA VAL A 244 -23.77 12.37 6.41
C VAL A 244 -23.63 12.11 7.90
N PHE A 245 -24.43 11.19 8.44
CA PHE A 245 -24.34 10.81 9.85
C PHE A 245 -23.38 9.65 10.03
N SER A 246 -22.40 9.86 10.89
CA SER A 246 -21.41 8.87 11.33
C SER A 246 -21.15 9.00 12.83
N ALA A 247 -22.22 9.14 13.60
CA ALA A 247 -22.20 9.40 15.06
C ALA A 247 -22.11 8.10 15.89
N GLY A 248 -21.47 7.08 15.35
CA GLY A 248 -21.32 5.76 15.96
C GLY A 248 -22.27 4.71 15.41
N ILE A 249 -22.18 3.50 15.99
CA ILE A 249 -22.96 2.34 15.59
C ILE A 249 -23.74 1.75 16.77
N ARG A 250 -24.78 1.00 16.46
CA ARG A 250 -25.55 0.20 17.43
C ARG A 250 -25.61 -1.25 16.97
N PRO A 251 -25.52 -2.22 17.88
CA PRO A 251 -25.70 -3.64 17.56
C PRO A 251 -27.03 -3.89 16.86
N GLN A 252 -27.03 -4.69 15.80
CA GLN A 252 -28.25 -5.13 15.13
C GLN A 252 -28.85 -6.34 15.88
N ASP A 253 -29.52 -6.06 17.00
CA ASP A 253 -30.07 -7.03 17.92
C ASP A 253 -31.61 -7.19 17.83
N ALA A 254 -32.24 -6.58 16.82
CA ALA A 254 -33.70 -6.55 16.68
C ALA A 254 -34.32 -7.96 16.59
N LEU A 255 -33.72 -8.88 15.86
CA LEU A 255 -34.17 -10.27 15.76
C LEU A 255 -34.08 -10.99 17.10
N ALA A 256 -32.96 -10.81 17.81
CA ALA A 256 -32.76 -11.43 19.13
C ALA A 256 -33.76 -10.89 20.16
N ARG A 257 -34.04 -9.60 20.10
CA ARG A 257 -35.06 -8.95 20.95
C ARG A 257 -36.46 -9.52 20.70
N LYS A 258 -36.85 -9.68 19.42
CA LYS A 258 -38.15 -10.23 19.04
C LYS A 258 -38.36 -11.68 19.49
N CYS A 259 -37.30 -12.51 19.42
CA CYS A 259 -37.33 -13.90 19.83
C CYS A 259 -36.88 -14.12 21.29
N GLU A 260 -36.83 -13.07 22.11
CA GLU A 260 -36.58 -13.11 23.54
C GLU A 260 -35.22 -13.74 23.94
N LEU A 261 -34.16 -13.50 23.16
CA LEU A 261 -32.81 -13.80 23.60
C LEU A 261 -32.32 -12.72 24.58
N THR A 262 -31.47 -13.11 25.53
CA THR A 262 -30.89 -12.19 26.50
C THR A 262 -30.00 -11.17 25.81
N LEU A 263 -30.19 -9.89 26.16
CA LEU A 263 -29.39 -8.77 25.61
C LEU A 263 -28.48 -8.19 26.68
N GLY A 264 -27.35 -7.60 26.21
CA GLY A 264 -26.46 -6.85 27.07
C GLY A 264 -27.06 -5.50 27.54
N PRO A 265 -26.50 -4.88 28.60
CA PRO A 265 -27.05 -3.66 29.20
C PRO A 265 -27.02 -2.43 28.29
N ARG A 266 -26.19 -2.44 27.28
CA ARG A 266 -26.06 -1.38 26.24
C ARG A 266 -26.53 -1.83 24.86
N GLY A 267 -27.39 -2.89 24.81
CA GLY A 267 -27.73 -3.59 23.58
C GLY A 267 -26.68 -4.66 23.22
N GLY A 268 -26.93 -5.34 22.12
CA GLY A 268 -26.19 -6.51 21.69
C GLY A 268 -26.64 -7.81 22.35
N ILE A 269 -26.44 -8.91 21.64
CA ILE A 269 -26.88 -10.25 22.07
C ILE A 269 -25.87 -10.77 23.09
N ALA A 270 -26.33 -11.03 24.32
CA ALA A 270 -25.46 -11.54 25.37
C ALA A 270 -24.93 -12.93 25.01
N ILE A 271 -23.61 -13.11 25.10
CA ILE A 271 -22.92 -14.38 24.82
C ILE A 271 -22.05 -14.81 26.00
N ASP A 272 -21.82 -16.12 26.09
CA ASP A 272 -20.80 -16.70 26.94
C ASP A 272 -19.42 -16.71 26.23
N GLU A 273 -18.39 -17.29 26.90
CA GLU A 273 -17.03 -17.44 26.35
C GLU A 273 -16.95 -18.36 25.12
N HIS A 274 -18.04 -19.10 24.85
CA HIS A 274 -18.17 -19.93 23.65
C HIS A 274 -19.10 -19.33 22.59
N CYS A 275 -19.39 -18.03 22.69
CA CYS A 275 -20.29 -17.30 21.81
C CYS A 275 -21.71 -17.82 21.75
N ARG A 276 -22.15 -18.61 22.75
CA ARG A 276 -23.52 -19.09 22.85
C ARG A 276 -24.40 -18.02 23.47
N THR A 277 -25.61 -17.92 22.97
CA THR A 277 -26.66 -17.03 23.54
C THR A 277 -27.35 -17.70 24.72
N SER A 278 -28.44 -17.12 25.23
CA SER A 278 -29.33 -17.76 26.20
C SER A 278 -30.04 -19.00 25.67
N ASP A 279 -29.90 -19.32 24.39
CA ASP A 279 -30.36 -20.55 23.73
C ASP A 279 -29.14 -21.36 23.27
N ALA A 280 -29.05 -22.62 23.68
CA ALA A 280 -27.89 -23.48 23.42
C ALA A 280 -27.65 -23.82 21.94
N ASP A 281 -28.65 -23.64 21.10
CA ASP A 281 -28.58 -23.92 19.66
C ASP A 281 -28.40 -22.64 18.84
N ILE A 282 -28.31 -21.47 19.51
CA ILE A 282 -28.15 -20.17 18.87
C ILE A 282 -26.85 -19.49 19.35
N PHE A 283 -26.00 -19.16 18.42
CA PHE A 283 -24.75 -18.42 18.62
C PHE A 283 -24.89 -16.98 18.12
N ALA A 284 -24.08 -16.04 18.67
CA ALA A 284 -23.97 -14.69 18.14
C ALA A 284 -22.50 -14.27 18.04
N ILE A 285 -22.13 -13.64 16.91
CA ILE A 285 -20.75 -13.26 16.60
C ILE A 285 -20.66 -11.85 15.99
N GLY A 286 -19.54 -11.18 16.20
CA GLY A 286 -19.27 -9.85 15.64
C GLY A 286 -19.95 -8.71 16.39
N GLU A 287 -20.23 -7.62 15.68
CA GLU A 287 -20.72 -6.36 16.27
C GLU A 287 -22.14 -6.46 16.90
N CYS A 288 -22.90 -7.50 16.57
CA CYS A 288 -24.20 -7.74 17.22
C CYS A 288 -24.08 -8.46 18.57
N ALA A 289 -22.94 -9.07 18.89
CA ALA A 289 -22.71 -9.80 20.11
C ALA A 289 -22.19 -8.91 21.24
N ALA A 290 -22.58 -9.22 22.48
CA ALA A 290 -22.13 -8.56 23.70
C ALA A 290 -21.54 -9.60 24.66
N TRP A 291 -20.24 -9.56 24.91
CA TRP A 291 -19.56 -10.39 25.90
C TRP A 291 -19.26 -9.56 27.15
N ASN A 292 -19.63 -10.11 28.32
CA ASN A 292 -19.47 -9.44 29.63
C ASN A 292 -19.97 -7.97 29.61
N GLY A 293 -21.11 -7.72 28.95
CA GLY A 293 -21.72 -6.39 28.84
C GLY A 293 -21.04 -5.41 27.89
N SER A 294 -20.00 -5.82 27.18
CA SER A 294 -19.25 -5.02 26.20
C SER A 294 -19.53 -5.47 24.77
N VAL A 295 -19.68 -4.50 23.88
CA VAL A 295 -19.78 -4.70 22.43
C VAL A 295 -18.47 -4.25 21.75
N PHE A 296 -18.11 -4.88 20.63
CA PHE A 296 -16.84 -4.67 19.95
C PHE A 296 -17.08 -4.08 18.55
N GLY A 297 -16.65 -2.84 18.33
CA GLY A 297 -16.84 -2.13 17.06
C GLY A 297 -15.67 -2.30 16.08
N LEU A 298 -14.95 -3.41 16.13
CA LEU A 298 -13.87 -3.78 15.21
C LEU A 298 -14.13 -5.17 14.64
N VAL A 299 -13.56 -5.46 13.48
CA VAL A 299 -13.76 -6.75 12.79
C VAL A 299 -12.98 -7.90 13.45
N ALA A 300 -11.79 -7.64 13.99
CA ALA A 300 -10.90 -8.67 14.54
C ALA A 300 -11.51 -9.47 15.69
N PRO A 301 -12.20 -8.86 16.69
CA PRO A 301 -12.96 -9.63 17.70
C PRO A 301 -13.98 -10.57 17.09
N GLY A 302 -14.72 -10.11 16.06
CA GLY A 302 -15.69 -10.92 15.35
C GLY A 302 -15.07 -12.14 14.65
N TYR A 303 -13.87 -12.00 14.12
CA TYR A 303 -13.12 -13.12 13.53
C TYR A 303 -12.68 -14.16 14.57
N GLN A 304 -12.32 -13.72 15.79
CA GLN A 304 -12.06 -14.63 16.90
C GLN A 304 -13.32 -15.42 17.30
N MET A 305 -14.47 -14.72 17.44
CA MET A 305 -15.75 -15.35 17.71
C MET A 305 -16.15 -16.34 16.61
N ALA A 306 -15.95 -15.99 15.34
CA ALA A 306 -16.27 -16.85 14.20
C ALA A 306 -15.45 -18.16 14.22
N ARG A 307 -14.15 -18.09 14.53
CA ARG A 307 -13.30 -19.30 14.70
C ARG A 307 -13.77 -20.16 15.87
N ASN A 308 -14.10 -19.54 17.00
CA ASN A 308 -14.62 -20.25 18.16
C ASN A 308 -15.89 -21.03 17.81
N VAL A 309 -16.88 -20.39 17.19
CA VAL A 309 -18.16 -21.03 16.80
C VAL A 309 -17.95 -22.12 15.75
N ALA A 310 -17.13 -21.88 14.74
CA ALA A 310 -16.83 -22.88 13.71
C ALA A 310 -16.16 -24.13 14.30
N ALA A 311 -15.20 -23.96 15.22
CA ALA A 311 -14.55 -25.07 15.92
C ALA A 311 -15.56 -25.90 16.74
N GLN A 312 -16.44 -25.23 17.52
CA GLN A 312 -17.48 -25.92 18.29
C GLN A 312 -18.43 -26.72 17.40
N LEU A 313 -18.96 -26.11 16.35
CA LEU A 313 -19.89 -26.75 15.42
C LEU A 313 -19.30 -27.98 14.74
N CYS A 314 -17.97 -27.96 14.52
CA CYS A 314 -17.22 -29.08 13.93
C CYS A 314 -16.64 -30.04 14.97
N ASN A 315 -16.94 -29.88 16.28
CA ASN A 315 -16.39 -30.68 17.37
C ASN A 315 -14.85 -30.66 17.44
N LEU A 316 -14.25 -29.52 17.14
CA LEU A 316 -12.84 -29.23 17.32
C LEU A 316 -12.62 -28.49 18.63
N ASP A 317 -11.36 -28.43 19.10
CA ASP A 317 -11.01 -27.61 20.26
C ASP A 317 -11.24 -26.14 19.94
N ALA A 318 -12.13 -25.50 20.71
CA ALA A 318 -12.52 -24.11 20.56
C ALA A 318 -11.82 -23.26 21.62
N GLU A 319 -10.98 -22.32 21.20
CA GLU A 319 -10.42 -21.33 22.12
C GLU A 319 -11.52 -20.43 22.69
N PRO A 320 -11.66 -20.31 24.01
CA PRO A 320 -12.66 -19.45 24.63
C PRO A 320 -12.42 -17.98 24.30
N PHE A 321 -13.50 -17.22 24.14
CA PHE A 321 -13.44 -15.77 23.89
C PHE A 321 -13.53 -15.00 25.21
N PHE A 322 -12.44 -14.40 25.65
CA PHE A 322 -12.37 -13.59 26.87
C PHE A 322 -12.24 -12.08 26.59
N GLY A 323 -12.78 -11.62 25.48
CA GLY A 323 -12.62 -10.26 24.98
C GLY A 323 -11.52 -10.16 23.94
N ALA A 324 -11.28 -8.95 23.45
CA ALA A 324 -10.30 -8.69 22.40
C ALA A 324 -9.55 -7.39 22.64
N ASP A 325 -8.35 -7.32 22.10
CA ASP A 325 -7.59 -6.09 22.02
C ASP A 325 -8.27 -5.11 21.06
N MET A 326 -8.52 -3.88 21.56
CA MET A 326 -9.16 -2.80 20.80
C MET A 326 -8.14 -1.79 20.27
N SER A 327 -6.87 -2.14 20.26
CA SER A 327 -5.82 -1.29 19.68
C SER A 327 -6.05 -1.06 18.19
N THR A 328 -5.81 0.16 17.75
CA THR A 328 -6.06 0.58 16.37
C THR A 328 -4.84 1.26 15.76
N LYS A 329 -4.53 0.90 14.53
CA LYS A 329 -3.50 1.55 13.70
C LYS A 329 -4.16 1.98 12.40
N LEU A 330 -4.27 3.28 12.17
CA LEU A 330 -5.09 3.87 11.13
C LEU A 330 -4.30 4.89 10.33
N LYS A 331 -4.76 5.14 9.11
CA LYS A 331 -4.30 6.24 8.28
C LYS A 331 -5.50 7.02 7.75
N LEU A 332 -5.82 8.12 8.45
CA LEU A 332 -7.01 8.96 8.19
C LEU A 332 -6.62 10.19 7.37
N LEU A 333 -7.22 10.38 6.20
CA LEU A 333 -6.86 11.47 5.28
C LEU A 333 -5.34 11.61 5.05
N GLY A 334 -4.58 10.52 5.15
CA GLY A 334 -3.12 10.55 5.07
C GLY A 334 -2.40 10.80 6.39
N VAL A 335 -3.12 11.07 7.49
CA VAL A 335 -2.56 11.24 8.84
C VAL A 335 -2.51 9.89 9.55
N ASP A 336 -1.34 9.52 10.05
CA ASP A 336 -1.16 8.33 10.87
C ASP A 336 -1.75 8.52 12.27
N VAL A 337 -2.57 7.57 12.73
CA VAL A 337 -3.15 7.56 14.08
C VAL A 337 -3.02 6.17 14.68
N GLY A 338 -2.48 6.08 15.89
CA GLY A 338 -2.37 4.83 16.65
C GLY A 338 -2.92 4.98 18.06
N SER A 339 -3.63 3.96 18.52
CA SER A 339 -4.13 3.87 19.90
C SER A 339 -3.95 2.44 20.39
N ILE A 340 -3.37 2.27 21.60
CA ILE A 340 -3.04 0.97 22.19
C ILE A 340 -3.56 0.95 23.62
N GLY A 341 -4.29 -0.09 23.99
CA GLY A 341 -4.71 -0.39 25.35
C GLY A 341 -5.36 0.79 26.09
N ASP A 342 -4.90 1.08 27.32
CA ASP A 342 -5.36 2.25 28.13
C ASP A 342 -4.76 3.56 27.58
N ALA A 343 -5.24 3.99 26.43
CA ALA A 343 -4.80 5.22 25.76
C ALA A 343 -5.03 6.49 26.60
N HIS A 344 -6.03 6.46 27.46
CA HIS A 344 -6.41 7.59 28.34
C HIS A 344 -5.67 7.61 29.68
N GLY A 345 -5.04 6.48 30.08
CA GLY A 345 -4.34 6.38 31.36
C GLY A 345 -5.29 6.41 32.56
N VAL A 346 -6.45 5.74 32.45
CA VAL A 346 -7.49 5.71 33.51
C VAL A 346 -7.25 4.64 34.55
N LEU A 347 -6.37 3.70 34.29
CA LEU A 347 -6.02 2.68 35.26
C LEU A 347 -5.33 3.29 36.49
N ALA A 348 -5.67 2.79 37.67
CA ALA A 348 -5.18 3.33 38.94
C ALA A 348 -3.63 3.30 39.01
N GLY A 349 -3.04 4.46 39.27
CA GLY A 349 -1.59 4.65 39.37
C GLY A 349 -0.84 4.69 38.03
N ALA A 350 -1.54 4.68 36.90
CA ALA A 350 -0.91 4.82 35.59
C ALA A 350 -0.11 6.13 35.50
N ARG A 351 1.09 6.05 34.88
CA ARG A 351 1.97 7.18 34.59
C ARG A 351 2.05 7.40 33.09
N SER A 352 2.21 8.65 32.65
CA SER A 352 2.31 8.96 31.24
C SER A 352 3.57 9.73 30.91
N TYR A 353 4.20 9.35 29.80
CA TYR A 353 5.23 10.12 29.11
C TYR A 353 4.60 10.73 27.84
N ARG A 354 4.98 11.95 27.47
CA ARG A 354 4.49 12.61 26.27
C ARG A 354 5.64 13.21 25.50
N PHE A 355 5.56 13.07 24.19
CA PHE A 355 6.43 13.74 23.23
C PHE A 355 5.56 14.54 22.27
N ILE A 356 5.86 15.82 22.12
CA ILE A 356 5.16 16.75 21.22
C ILE A 356 6.21 17.41 20.35
N ASP A 357 6.05 17.27 19.04
CA ASP A 357 6.85 17.98 18.06
C ASP A 357 5.92 18.87 17.23
N GLU A 358 5.92 20.16 17.56
CA GLU A 358 5.08 21.15 16.90
C GLU A 358 5.52 21.39 15.44
N ALA A 359 6.81 21.21 15.14
CA ALA A 359 7.33 21.42 13.79
C ALA A 359 6.84 20.35 12.80
N SER A 360 6.88 19.09 13.19
CA SER A 360 6.32 18.00 12.39
C SER A 360 4.82 17.79 12.65
N GLY A 361 4.26 18.40 13.69
CA GLY A 361 2.90 18.19 14.18
C GLY A 361 2.67 16.76 14.68
N SER A 362 3.70 16.06 15.20
CA SER A 362 3.57 14.72 15.73
C SER A 362 3.38 14.70 17.24
N TYR A 363 2.55 13.79 17.69
CA TYR A 363 2.25 13.55 19.10
C TYR A 363 2.41 12.07 19.44
N ARG A 364 3.10 11.80 20.56
CA ARG A 364 3.25 10.45 21.08
C ARG A 364 3.03 10.47 22.60
N ARG A 365 2.23 9.52 23.08
CA ARG A 365 2.00 9.29 24.49
C ARG A 365 2.23 7.82 24.80
N LEU A 366 2.97 7.57 25.88
CA LEU A 366 3.16 6.24 26.45
C LEU A 366 2.53 6.23 27.83
N VAL A 367 1.69 5.25 28.13
CA VAL A 367 1.08 5.00 29.43
C VAL A 367 1.70 3.74 30.02
N VAL A 368 2.26 3.85 31.22
CA VAL A 368 2.91 2.76 31.91
C VAL A 368 2.29 2.48 33.26
N SER A 369 2.50 1.29 33.81
CA SER A 369 2.04 0.89 35.15
C SER A 369 2.67 1.75 36.25
N ALA A 370 2.08 1.73 37.45
CA ALA A 370 2.53 2.49 38.61
C ALA A 370 3.99 2.18 39.00
N ASP A 371 4.43 0.94 38.83
CA ASP A 371 5.80 0.49 39.04
C ASP A 371 6.76 0.77 37.87
N GLY A 372 6.25 1.31 36.77
CA GLY A 372 7.02 1.64 35.56
C GLY A 372 7.51 0.43 34.76
N LYS A 373 6.97 -0.77 34.98
CA LYS A 373 7.49 -2.00 34.39
C LYS A 373 6.72 -2.52 33.19
N LYS A 374 5.49 -2.05 32.97
CA LYS A 374 4.62 -2.52 31.89
C LYS A 374 4.03 -1.36 31.10
N VAL A 375 3.90 -1.53 29.79
CA VAL A 375 3.08 -0.65 28.95
C VAL A 375 1.61 -0.99 29.20
N LEU A 376 0.81 0.01 29.53
CA LEU A 376 -0.65 -0.07 29.67
C LEU A 376 -1.36 0.45 28.44
N GLY A 377 -0.77 1.42 27.76
CA GLY A 377 -1.35 2.02 26.58
C GLY A 377 -0.42 3.00 25.87
N ALA A 378 -0.81 3.42 24.67
CA ALA A 378 -0.12 4.46 23.92
C ALA A 378 -1.07 5.19 22.97
N VAL A 379 -0.71 6.45 22.66
CA VAL A 379 -1.36 7.26 21.61
C VAL A 379 -0.29 7.77 20.67
N LEU A 380 -0.52 7.66 19.36
CA LEU A 380 0.36 8.14 18.32
C LEU A 380 -0.45 8.95 17.30
N VAL A 381 0.00 10.16 16.96
CA VAL A 381 -0.61 10.98 15.90
C VAL A 381 0.50 11.57 15.04
N GLY A 382 0.36 11.40 13.72
CA GLY A 382 1.28 11.93 12.72
C GLY A 382 2.43 10.99 12.36
N ASP A 383 2.78 10.04 13.21
CA ASP A 383 3.81 9.03 12.94
C ASP A 383 3.50 7.73 13.70
N ASN A 384 3.19 6.65 12.97
CA ASN A 384 2.89 5.32 13.49
C ASN A 384 4.10 4.36 13.47
N SER A 385 5.32 4.83 13.21
CA SER A 385 6.51 3.98 13.14
C SER A 385 6.80 3.24 14.45
N TYR A 386 6.41 3.80 15.58
CA TYR A 386 6.58 3.25 16.93
C TYR A 386 5.47 2.26 17.34
N TYR A 387 4.37 2.20 16.58
CA TYR A 387 3.16 1.49 16.97
C TYR A 387 3.40 -0.01 17.23
N ASP A 388 4.03 -0.68 16.29
CA ASP A 388 4.17 -2.15 16.35
C ASP A 388 5.03 -2.57 17.55
N THR A 389 6.09 -1.84 17.84
CA THR A 389 6.95 -2.06 19.02
C THR A 389 6.16 -1.85 20.31
N LEU A 390 5.44 -0.73 20.44
CA LEU A 390 4.65 -0.42 21.64
C LEU A 390 3.52 -1.42 21.86
N LEU A 391 2.88 -1.90 20.78
CA LEU A 391 1.87 -2.94 20.86
C LEU A 391 2.44 -4.26 21.41
N GLN A 392 3.64 -4.68 20.96
CA GLN A 392 4.30 -5.86 21.48
C GLN A 392 4.62 -5.74 22.97
N TYR A 393 5.10 -4.57 23.44
CA TYR A 393 5.30 -4.32 24.85
C TYR A 393 4.01 -4.42 25.67
N ALA A 394 2.91 -3.85 25.15
CA ALA A 394 1.61 -3.84 25.82
C ALA A 394 0.99 -5.24 25.91
N GLN A 395 0.97 -5.98 24.79
CA GLN A 395 0.29 -7.28 24.71
C GLN A 395 1.07 -8.40 25.40
N ASN A 396 2.40 -8.38 25.34
CA ASN A 396 3.22 -9.50 25.80
C ASN A 396 3.86 -9.27 27.16
N GLY A 397 3.58 -8.15 27.83
CA GLY A 397 4.11 -7.83 29.15
C GLY A 397 5.64 -7.76 29.18
N ILE A 398 6.28 -7.38 28.07
CA ILE A 398 7.73 -7.27 27.95
C ILE A 398 8.25 -6.20 28.91
N LYS A 399 9.33 -6.53 29.62
CA LYS A 399 9.95 -5.61 30.58
C LYS A 399 10.43 -4.34 29.87
N LEU A 400 10.04 -3.19 30.41
CA LEU A 400 10.43 -1.89 29.89
C LEU A 400 11.94 -1.62 30.08
N PRO A 401 12.55 -0.81 29.20
CA PRO A 401 13.89 -0.28 29.41
C PRO A 401 13.96 0.55 30.71
N ALA A 402 15.15 0.79 31.21
CA ALA A 402 15.36 1.58 32.43
C ALA A 402 14.75 2.98 32.35
N ASP A 403 14.77 3.58 31.16
CA ASP A 403 14.03 4.81 30.84
C ASP A 403 12.93 4.49 29.82
N PRO A 404 11.66 4.36 30.26
CA PRO A 404 10.55 4.09 29.37
C PRO A 404 10.30 5.19 28.32
N SER A 405 10.73 6.44 28.56
CA SER A 405 10.54 7.54 27.61
C SER A 405 11.29 7.30 26.32
N SER A 406 12.39 6.54 26.35
CA SER A 406 13.14 6.17 25.15
C SER A 406 12.30 5.48 24.08
N LEU A 407 11.19 4.82 24.47
CA LEU A 407 10.30 4.13 23.51
C LEU A 407 9.46 5.09 22.65
N ILE A 408 9.41 6.39 22.99
CA ILE A 408 8.63 7.39 22.23
C ILE A 408 9.45 8.60 21.79
N LEU A 409 10.70 8.72 22.25
CA LEU A 409 11.59 9.78 21.83
C LEU A 409 12.14 9.52 20.41
N PRO A 410 12.44 10.56 19.63
CA PRO A 410 13.14 10.40 18.37
C PRO A 410 14.52 9.79 18.58
N HIS A 411 14.87 8.81 17.79
CA HIS A 411 16.20 8.21 17.73
C HIS A 411 16.85 8.52 16.38
N SER A 412 18.17 8.70 16.37
CA SER A 412 18.97 8.89 15.16
C SER A 412 18.81 7.72 14.18
N ASP A 413 18.60 6.53 14.71
CA ASP A 413 18.54 5.27 13.94
C ASP A 413 17.09 4.85 13.60
N GLY A 414 16.11 5.75 13.80
CA GLY A 414 14.69 5.48 13.56
C GLY A 414 13.94 4.98 14.80
N ALA A 415 12.70 4.52 14.61
CA ALA A 415 11.88 4.01 15.71
C ALA A 415 12.51 2.76 16.34
N PRO A 416 12.46 2.61 17.68
CA PRO A 416 13.00 1.43 18.36
C PRO A 416 12.30 0.17 17.84
N THR A 417 13.09 -0.81 17.40
CA THR A 417 12.59 -2.11 16.97
C THR A 417 12.88 -3.17 18.03
N LEU A 418 11.88 -3.99 18.32
CA LEU A 418 12.06 -5.16 19.16
C LEU A 418 12.67 -6.29 18.31
N GLY A 419 13.84 -6.78 18.70
CA GLY A 419 14.42 -7.96 18.07
C GLY A 419 13.53 -9.18 18.21
N ALA A 420 13.57 -10.09 17.25
CA ALA A 420 12.79 -11.33 17.27
C ALA A 420 13.10 -12.21 18.48
N ASP A 421 14.31 -12.10 19.02
CA ASP A 421 14.81 -12.78 20.24
C ASP A 421 14.10 -12.30 21.51
N ALA A 422 13.74 -11.03 21.58
CA ALA A 422 13.07 -10.44 22.73
C ALA A 422 11.57 -10.81 22.86
N LEU A 423 10.99 -11.39 21.81
CA LEU A 423 9.58 -11.77 21.78
C LEU A 423 9.36 -13.13 22.46
N PRO A 424 8.46 -13.24 23.46
CA PRO A 424 8.11 -14.53 24.05
C PRO A 424 7.39 -15.44 23.05
N ALA A 425 7.41 -16.74 23.27
CA ALA A 425 6.74 -17.73 22.41
C ALA A 425 5.24 -17.46 22.24
N THR A 426 4.60 -16.89 23.24
CA THR A 426 3.19 -16.50 23.24
C THR A 426 2.92 -15.19 22.51
N ALA A 427 3.94 -14.46 22.05
CA ALA A 427 3.77 -13.17 21.38
C ALA A 427 2.92 -13.32 20.12
N THR A 428 1.83 -12.57 20.02
CA THR A 428 0.99 -12.50 18.84
C THR A 428 1.71 -11.73 17.74
N ILE A 429 2.06 -12.41 16.65
CA ILE A 429 2.72 -11.83 15.48
C ILE A 429 1.70 -11.33 14.45
N CYS A 430 0.62 -12.08 14.25
CA CYS A 430 -0.48 -11.70 13.38
C CYS A 430 -1.81 -11.68 14.14
N SER A 431 -2.32 -10.50 14.44
CA SER A 431 -3.58 -10.34 15.18
C SER A 431 -4.81 -10.78 14.35
N CYS A 432 -4.81 -10.55 13.03
CA CYS A 432 -5.93 -10.95 12.15
C CYS A 432 -6.17 -12.46 12.17
N HIS A 433 -5.11 -13.26 12.23
CA HIS A 433 -5.18 -14.71 12.19
C HIS A 433 -4.75 -15.37 13.50
N ASN A 434 -4.57 -14.60 14.58
CA ASN A 434 -4.14 -15.07 15.90
C ASN A 434 -2.89 -15.97 15.86
N VAL A 435 -1.89 -15.58 15.05
CA VAL A 435 -0.66 -16.37 14.88
C VAL A 435 0.37 -15.89 15.90
N SER A 436 0.74 -16.76 16.83
CA SER A 436 1.79 -16.51 17.81
C SER A 436 3.17 -16.83 17.25
N LYS A 437 4.24 -16.37 17.95
CA LYS A 437 5.61 -16.81 17.68
C LYS A 437 5.74 -18.34 17.80
N ALA A 438 5.08 -18.95 18.80
CA ALA A 438 5.04 -20.41 18.95
C ALA A 438 4.43 -21.11 17.72
N SER A 439 3.36 -20.56 17.15
CA SER A 439 2.74 -21.11 15.93
C SER A 439 3.70 -21.06 14.74
N ILE A 440 4.49 -19.97 14.61
CA ILE A 440 5.54 -19.85 13.60
C ILE A 440 6.63 -20.89 13.83
N CYS A 441 7.10 -21.03 15.08
CA CYS A 441 8.07 -22.05 15.44
C CYS A 441 7.58 -23.46 15.09
N SER A 442 6.33 -23.78 15.44
CA SER A 442 5.72 -25.09 15.12
C SER A 442 5.61 -25.34 13.62
N ALA A 443 5.28 -24.30 12.83
CA ALA A 443 5.26 -24.41 11.38
C ALA A 443 6.66 -24.67 10.79
N ILE A 444 7.70 -24.01 11.34
CA ILE A 444 9.10 -24.28 10.95
C ILE A 444 9.50 -25.71 11.33
N ASP A 445 9.18 -26.15 12.54
CA ASP A 445 9.45 -27.51 13.01
C ASP A 445 8.69 -28.58 12.19
N GLY A 446 7.53 -28.18 11.63
CA GLY A 446 6.75 -28.98 10.66
C GLY A 446 7.28 -28.95 9.21
N GLY A 447 8.42 -28.29 8.95
CA GLY A 447 9.09 -28.28 7.66
C GLY A 447 8.85 -27.04 6.80
N CYS A 448 8.24 -25.97 7.31
CA CYS A 448 8.13 -24.71 6.59
C CYS A 448 9.48 -23.98 6.57
N THR A 449 10.14 -23.96 5.43
CA THR A 449 11.47 -23.34 5.26
C THR A 449 11.45 -22.07 4.42
N ASP A 450 10.29 -21.67 3.88
CA ASP A 450 10.12 -20.44 3.11
C ASP A 450 8.89 -19.64 3.59
N LEU A 451 8.89 -18.35 3.29
CA LEU A 451 7.86 -17.41 3.77
C LEU A 451 6.49 -17.67 3.11
N ALA A 452 6.45 -18.20 1.90
CA ALA A 452 5.20 -18.51 1.20
C ALA A 452 4.53 -19.73 1.85
N GLY A 453 5.28 -20.78 2.12
CA GLY A 453 4.83 -21.96 2.87
C GLY A 453 4.36 -21.58 4.27
N LEU A 454 5.10 -20.73 4.99
CA LEU A 454 4.69 -20.21 6.30
C LEU A 454 3.35 -19.46 6.24
N LYS A 455 3.16 -18.59 5.25
CA LYS A 455 1.88 -17.88 5.03
C LYS A 455 0.75 -18.85 4.68
N ALA A 456 1.02 -19.87 3.88
CA ALA A 456 0.02 -20.88 3.52
C ALA A 456 -0.40 -21.71 4.76
N CYS A 457 0.56 -22.14 5.60
CA CYS A 457 0.29 -22.93 6.80
C CYS A 457 -0.38 -22.12 7.92
N THR A 458 0.08 -20.89 8.17
CA THR A 458 -0.35 -20.09 9.31
C THR A 458 -1.38 -19.02 8.97
N LYS A 459 -1.57 -18.68 7.69
CA LYS A 459 -2.31 -17.53 7.16
C LYS A 459 -1.80 -16.17 7.70
N ALA A 460 -0.65 -16.12 8.37
CA ALA A 460 -0.04 -14.86 8.82
C ALA A 460 0.26 -13.95 7.62
N ALA A 461 0.00 -12.66 7.78
CA ALA A 461 0.19 -11.63 6.76
C ALA A 461 -0.61 -11.80 5.45
N THR A 462 -1.68 -12.62 5.45
CA THR A 462 -2.58 -12.77 4.30
C THR A 462 -3.84 -11.88 4.40
N GLY A 463 -4.11 -11.29 5.58
CA GLY A 463 -5.21 -10.33 5.79
C GLY A 463 -4.74 -8.88 5.57
N CYS A 464 -4.70 -8.04 6.63
CA CYS A 464 -4.33 -6.62 6.53
C CYS A 464 -2.86 -6.36 6.12
N GLY A 465 -1.99 -7.37 6.13
CA GLY A 465 -0.59 -7.28 5.74
C GLY A 465 0.34 -6.53 6.71
N GLY A 466 -0.19 -5.92 7.77
CA GLY A 466 0.55 -5.09 8.72
C GLY A 466 1.69 -5.81 9.46
N CYS A 467 1.57 -7.11 9.66
CA CYS A 467 2.57 -7.92 10.36
C CYS A 467 3.70 -8.47 9.46
N THR A 468 3.70 -8.18 8.15
CA THR A 468 4.62 -8.83 7.19
C THR A 468 6.09 -8.66 7.56
N ALA A 469 6.52 -7.48 7.98
CA ALA A 469 7.91 -7.21 8.34
C ALA A 469 8.33 -7.97 9.61
N LEU A 470 7.48 -7.93 10.65
CA LEU A 470 7.72 -8.65 11.91
C LEU A 470 7.71 -10.17 11.70
N LEU A 471 6.74 -10.68 10.92
CA LEU A 471 6.67 -12.10 10.56
C LEU A 471 7.95 -12.57 9.89
N LYS A 472 8.46 -11.81 8.91
CA LYS A 472 9.71 -12.13 8.22
C LYS A 472 10.90 -12.14 9.18
N SER A 473 11.02 -11.13 10.03
CA SER A 473 12.11 -11.03 11.01
C SER A 473 12.10 -12.21 12.00
N VAL A 474 10.92 -12.55 12.54
CA VAL A 474 10.78 -13.71 13.45
C VAL A 474 11.09 -15.01 12.73
N PHE A 475 10.59 -15.20 11.51
CA PHE A 475 10.83 -16.41 10.73
C PHE A 475 12.30 -16.62 10.41
N GLU A 476 12.99 -15.59 9.91
CA GLU A 476 14.44 -15.66 9.61
C GLU A 476 15.28 -15.93 10.87
N HIS A 477 14.97 -15.25 11.97
CA HIS A 477 15.64 -15.46 13.24
C HIS A 477 15.48 -16.92 13.73
N GLU A 478 14.26 -17.45 13.70
CA GLU A 478 13.96 -18.81 14.16
C GLU A 478 14.57 -19.90 13.26
N LEU A 479 14.69 -19.66 11.95
CA LEU A 479 15.42 -20.55 11.05
C LEU A 479 16.91 -20.58 11.38
N ILE A 480 17.52 -19.41 11.57
CA ILE A 480 18.94 -19.29 11.94
C ILE A 480 19.21 -19.98 13.29
N ALA A 481 18.32 -19.77 14.28
CA ALA A 481 18.45 -20.41 15.60
C ALA A 481 18.40 -21.94 15.54
N ARG A 482 17.75 -22.52 14.53
CA ARG A 482 17.69 -23.97 14.28
C ARG A 482 18.79 -24.48 13.38
N GLY A 483 19.75 -23.63 12.98
CA GLY A 483 20.84 -24.00 12.06
C GLY A 483 20.38 -24.22 10.62
N VAL A 484 19.14 -23.81 10.29
CA VAL A 484 18.64 -23.84 8.92
C VAL A 484 19.19 -22.60 8.22
N ALA A 485 19.99 -22.80 7.17
CA ALA A 485 20.44 -21.70 6.33
C ALA A 485 19.23 -21.03 5.68
N VAL A 486 19.05 -19.74 5.93
CA VAL A 486 18.03 -18.97 5.23
C VAL A 486 18.40 -18.99 3.75
N ASP A 487 17.53 -19.54 2.93
CA ASP A 487 17.77 -19.59 1.49
C ASP A 487 17.71 -18.16 0.92
N LYS A 488 18.90 -17.65 0.59
CA LYS A 488 19.07 -16.34 -0.08
C LYS A 488 19.27 -16.51 -1.58
N SER A 489 19.01 -17.71 -2.11
CA SER A 489 19.12 -18.00 -3.53
C SER A 489 18.28 -17.05 -4.37
N LEU A 490 18.77 -16.69 -5.55
CA LEU A 490 18.03 -15.82 -6.46
C LEU A 490 16.73 -16.51 -6.93
N CYS A 491 16.82 -17.82 -7.27
CA CYS A 491 15.72 -18.67 -7.69
C CYS A 491 16.19 -20.14 -7.74
N GLU A 492 15.32 -21.04 -8.13
CA GLU A 492 15.63 -22.47 -8.30
C GLU A 492 16.83 -22.76 -9.23
N HIS A 493 17.12 -21.87 -10.19
CA HIS A 493 18.22 -22.00 -11.14
C HIS A 493 19.55 -21.52 -10.58
N PHE A 494 19.57 -20.62 -9.61
CA PHE A 494 20.78 -20.07 -9.02
C PHE A 494 20.69 -20.07 -7.50
N ALA A 495 21.52 -20.89 -6.86
CA ALA A 495 21.67 -20.97 -5.40
C ALA A 495 22.44 -19.77 -4.80
N PHE A 496 22.69 -18.76 -5.59
CA PHE A 496 23.50 -17.59 -5.27
C PHE A 496 22.63 -16.33 -5.21
N THR A 497 23.06 -15.36 -4.42
CA THR A 497 22.49 -14.02 -4.36
C THR A 497 22.85 -13.21 -5.62
N ARG A 498 22.16 -12.07 -5.83
CA ARG A 498 22.54 -11.15 -6.91
C ARG A 498 23.98 -10.64 -6.76
N GLN A 499 24.41 -10.35 -5.53
CA GLN A 499 25.77 -9.86 -5.26
C GLN A 499 26.83 -10.90 -5.63
N GLU A 500 26.61 -12.17 -5.28
CA GLU A 500 27.53 -13.27 -5.65
C GLU A 500 27.58 -13.47 -7.17
N LEU A 501 26.43 -13.44 -7.84
CA LEU A 501 26.38 -13.53 -9.31
C LEU A 501 27.08 -12.33 -9.99
N TYR A 502 26.98 -11.15 -9.42
CA TYR A 502 27.73 -9.99 -9.89
C TYR A 502 29.25 -10.19 -9.72
N ALA A 503 29.67 -10.70 -8.57
CA ALA A 503 31.07 -11.01 -8.31
C ALA A 503 31.62 -12.07 -9.30
N PHE A 504 30.86 -13.13 -9.56
CA PHE A 504 31.25 -14.15 -10.57
C PHE A 504 31.38 -13.54 -11.96
N ALA A 505 30.41 -12.71 -12.38
CA ALA A 505 30.48 -12.02 -13.67
C ALA A 505 31.78 -11.21 -13.82
N ARG A 506 32.19 -10.50 -12.76
CA ARG A 506 33.40 -9.68 -12.77
C ARG A 506 34.68 -10.49 -12.69
N VAL A 507 34.77 -11.43 -11.74
CA VAL A 507 36.00 -12.19 -11.46
C VAL A 507 36.32 -13.16 -12.58
N GLU A 508 35.28 -13.80 -13.12
CA GLU A 508 35.44 -14.83 -14.15
C GLU A 508 35.25 -14.29 -15.58
N ASN A 509 35.02 -12.99 -15.74
CA ASN A 509 34.73 -12.30 -17.01
C ASN A 509 33.59 -12.95 -17.79
N ILE A 510 32.47 -13.29 -17.11
CA ILE A 510 31.30 -13.88 -17.73
C ILE A 510 30.51 -12.81 -18.46
N GLU A 511 30.32 -13.01 -19.78
CA GLU A 511 29.65 -12.04 -20.66
C GLU A 511 28.28 -12.49 -21.17
N SER A 512 27.87 -13.74 -20.90
CA SER A 512 26.57 -14.27 -21.35
C SER A 512 25.80 -14.95 -20.23
N PHE A 513 24.47 -14.98 -20.41
CA PHE A 513 23.58 -15.71 -19.49
C PHE A 513 23.84 -17.23 -19.51
N ASP A 514 24.05 -17.79 -20.69
CA ASP A 514 24.28 -19.22 -20.85
C ASP A 514 25.57 -19.66 -20.15
N GLU A 515 26.61 -18.84 -20.21
CA GLU A 515 27.86 -19.08 -19.49
C GLU A 515 27.68 -19.00 -17.98
N MET A 516 26.94 -17.97 -17.50
CA MET A 516 26.59 -17.83 -16.08
C MET A 516 25.79 -19.04 -15.58
N LEU A 517 24.82 -19.48 -16.38
CA LEU A 517 23.98 -20.63 -16.03
C LEU A 517 24.79 -21.94 -16.05
N ALA A 518 25.67 -22.11 -17.04
CA ALA A 518 26.52 -23.32 -17.16
C ALA A 518 27.54 -23.45 -16.02
N ARG A 519 28.14 -22.35 -15.55
CA ARG A 519 29.14 -22.35 -14.48
C ARG A 519 28.55 -22.37 -13.08
N HIS A 520 27.50 -21.58 -12.85
CA HIS A 520 26.97 -21.29 -11.50
C HIS A 520 25.50 -21.65 -11.32
N GLY A 521 24.82 -22.11 -12.36
CA GLY A 521 23.40 -22.40 -12.34
C GLY A 521 23.04 -23.88 -12.39
N LYS A 522 21.72 -24.13 -12.40
CA LYS A 522 21.10 -25.46 -12.58
C LYS A 522 20.07 -25.38 -13.72
N GLY A 523 19.99 -26.44 -14.55
CA GLY A 523 19.05 -26.46 -15.67
C GLY A 523 19.57 -25.74 -16.92
N HIS A 524 18.70 -25.59 -17.96
CA HIS A 524 19.16 -25.17 -19.28
C HIS A 524 18.54 -23.88 -19.81
N LEU A 525 17.45 -23.36 -19.21
CA LEU A 525 16.69 -22.27 -19.79
C LEU A 525 16.56 -21.03 -18.89
N GLY A 526 16.76 -21.17 -17.57
CA GLY A 526 16.46 -20.11 -16.60
C GLY A 526 14.96 -19.76 -16.51
N CYS A 527 14.61 -18.78 -15.68
CA CYS A 527 13.25 -18.32 -15.44
C CYS A 527 13.12 -16.79 -15.51
N ASP A 528 11.89 -16.29 -15.36
CA ASP A 528 11.56 -14.86 -15.38
C ASP A 528 12.15 -14.06 -14.21
N ILE A 529 12.79 -14.72 -13.24
CA ILE A 529 13.52 -14.08 -12.15
C ILE A 529 15.00 -13.93 -12.52
N CYS A 530 15.68 -15.03 -12.91
CA CYS A 530 17.13 -14.99 -13.14
C CYS A 530 17.49 -14.30 -14.46
N LYS A 531 16.71 -14.47 -15.54
CA LYS A 531 17.00 -13.83 -16.83
C LYS A 531 17.13 -12.31 -16.69
N PRO A 532 16.12 -11.55 -16.22
CA PRO A 532 16.25 -10.10 -16.10
C PRO A 532 17.24 -9.67 -15.01
N THR A 533 17.49 -10.51 -14.01
CA THR A 533 18.49 -10.20 -12.97
C THR A 533 19.91 -10.34 -13.50
N VAL A 534 20.23 -11.46 -14.15
CA VAL A 534 21.55 -11.68 -14.78
C VAL A 534 21.74 -10.69 -15.96
N GLY A 535 20.70 -10.45 -16.76
CA GLY A 535 20.73 -9.42 -17.80
C GLY A 535 21.09 -8.04 -17.26
N SER A 536 20.51 -7.65 -16.12
CA SER A 536 20.87 -6.40 -15.43
C SER A 536 22.32 -6.39 -14.90
N ILE A 537 22.79 -7.53 -14.37
CA ILE A 537 24.19 -7.68 -13.92
C ILE A 537 25.14 -7.50 -15.10
N LEU A 538 24.93 -8.23 -16.19
CA LEU A 538 25.77 -8.17 -17.38
C LEU A 538 25.79 -6.77 -18.01
N ALA A 539 24.61 -6.11 -18.06
CA ALA A 539 24.53 -4.71 -18.52
C ALA A 539 25.32 -3.74 -17.64
N SER A 540 25.26 -3.91 -16.30
CA SER A 540 26.04 -3.09 -15.36
C SER A 540 27.56 -3.37 -15.43
N CYS A 541 27.95 -4.64 -15.68
CA CYS A 541 29.37 -5.01 -15.77
C CYS A 541 30.02 -4.57 -17.08
N TRP A 542 29.29 -4.69 -18.19
CA TRP A 542 29.90 -4.65 -19.53
C TRP A 542 29.37 -3.54 -20.43
N ASN A 543 28.24 -2.91 -20.05
CA ASN A 543 27.56 -1.84 -20.79
C ASN A 543 27.39 -2.16 -22.30
N ARG A 544 27.03 -3.40 -22.62
CA ARG A 544 26.74 -3.82 -23.99
C ARG A 544 25.32 -3.40 -24.38
N PRO A 545 25.06 -3.13 -25.67
CA PRO A 545 23.71 -2.81 -26.15
C PRO A 545 22.69 -3.89 -25.80
N ILE A 546 21.54 -3.48 -25.25
CA ILE A 546 20.51 -4.43 -24.77
C ILE A 546 19.88 -5.26 -25.90
N MET A 547 19.90 -4.76 -27.13
CA MET A 547 19.39 -5.48 -28.30
C MET A 547 20.42 -6.42 -28.96
N ASP A 548 21.54 -6.66 -28.34
CA ASP A 548 22.45 -7.73 -28.83
C ASP A 548 21.75 -9.08 -28.70
N PRO A 549 21.92 -10.01 -29.67
CA PRO A 549 21.18 -11.28 -29.72
C PRO A 549 21.24 -12.11 -28.45
N SER A 550 22.38 -12.08 -27.74
CA SER A 550 22.56 -12.81 -26.47
C SER A 550 21.89 -12.13 -25.27
N LEU A 551 21.56 -10.83 -25.35
CA LEU A 551 21.02 -10.05 -24.25
C LEU A 551 19.51 -9.79 -24.35
N VAL A 552 18.98 -9.76 -25.57
CA VAL A 552 17.56 -9.50 -25.82
C VAL A 552 16.61 -10.44 -25.05
N PRO A 553 16.82 -11.77 -25.01
CA PRO A 553 15.92 -12.68 -24.31
C PRO A 553 15.90 -12.50 -22.79
N LEU A 554 16.83 -11.68 -22.27
CA LEU A 554 17.00 -11.41 -20.84
C LEU A 554 16.30 -10.13 -20.40
N GLN A 555 15.79 -9.32 -21.33
CA GLN A 555 15.27 -7.99 -21.03
C GLN A 555 13.80 -7.99 -20.63
N ASP A 556 13.41 -7.02 -19.81
CA ASP A 556 12.01 -6.66 -19.60
C ASP A 556 11.41 -6.08 -20.91
N THR A 557 10.10 -6.12 -21.06
CA THR A 557 9.39 -5.65 -22.26
C THR A 557 9.75 -4.23 -22.66
N ASN A 558 9.84 -3.30 -21.69
CA ASN A 558 10.17 -1.91 -21.97
C ASN A 558 11.62 -1.74 -22.43
N ASP A 559 12.55 -2.49 -21.87
CA ASP A 559 13.95 -2.49 -22.30
C ASP A 559 14.10 -3.05 -23.72
N THR A 560 13.39 -4.13 -24.05
CA THR A 560 13.41 -4.76 -25.38
C THR A 560 13.02 -3.79 -26.49
N PHE A 561 12.06 -2.91 -26.24
CA PHE A 561 11.63 -1.90 -27.21
C PHE A 561 12.23 -0.51 -26.98
N MET A 562 13.11 -0.35 -26.00
CA MET A 562 13.77 0.92 -25.65
C MET A 562 12.76 2.09 -25.52
N ALA A 563 11.57 1.78 -25.04
CA ALA A 563 10.48 2.71 -24.83
C ALA A 563 9.49 2.15 -23.79
N ASN A 564 8.76 3.01 -23.07
CA ASN A 564 7.74 2.54 -22.13
C ASN A 564 6.45 2.21 -22.88
N MET A 565 6.02 0.95 -22.77
CA MET A 565 4.72 0.52 -23.23
C MET A 565 3.63 1.08 -22.30
N GLN A 566 2.63 1.71 -22.88
CA GLN A 566 1.48 2.28 -22.21
C GLN A 566 0.38 1.21 -22.02
N LYS A 567 -0.57 1.46 -21.13
CA LYS A 567 -1.69 0.54 -20.84
C LYS A 567 -2.51 0.12 -22.08
N ASN A 568 -2.50 0.97 -23.09
CA ASN A 568 -3.27 0.83 -24.33
C ASN A 568 -2.44 0.29 -25.50
N GLY A 569 -1.24 -0.26 -25.28
CA GLY A 569 -0.39 -0.84 -26.30
C GLY A 569 0.47 0.15 -27.10
N THR A 570 0.33 1.46 -26.87
CA THR A 570 1.24 2.46 -27.46
C THR A 570 2.52 2.62 -26.64
N TYR A 571 3.47 3.37 -27.17
CA TYR A 571 4.79 3.61 -26.56
C TYR A 571 5.07 5.09 -26.33
N SER A 572 5.93 5.41 -25.38
CA SER A 572 6.49 6.73 -25.19
C SER A 572 7.89 6.81 -25.81
N VAL A 573 8.18 7.94 -26.45
CA VAL A 573 9.52 8.30 -26.91
C VAL A 573 10.03 9.46 -26.06
N VAL A 574 11.22 9.32 -25.50
CA VAL A 574 11.81 10.31 -24.59
C VAL A 574 13.20 10.67 -25.09
N PRO A 575 13.32 11.73 -25.89
CA PRO A 575 14.64 12.26 -26.27
C PRO A 575 15.38 12.79 -25.04
N ARG A 576 16.70 12.65 -25.01
CA ARG A 576 17.53 13.19 -23.95
C ARG A 576 17.62 14.71 -24.06
N ILE A 577 17.31 15.39 -22.99
CA ILE A 577 17.45 16.84 -22.84
C ILE A 577 18.33 17.05 -21.61
N PRO A 578 19.68 17.09 -21.79
CA PRO A 578 20.62 17.09 -20.68
C PRO A 578 20.41 18.32 -19.78
N ALA A 579 20.42 18.11 -18.48
CA ALA A 579 20.17 19.15 -17.47
C ALA A 579 18.84 19.93 -17.65
N GLY A 580 17.96 19.49 -18.54
CA GLY A 580 16.77 20.24 -18.93
C GLY A 580 17.02 21.42 -19.86
N GLU A 581 18.26 21.57 -20.38
CA GLU A 581 18.63 22.62 -21.31
C GLU A 581 18.36 22.19 -22.76
N ILE A 582 17.66 23.02 -23.54
CA ILE A 582 17.31 22.74 -24.92
C ILE A 582 17.40 24.01 -25.77
N THR A 583 17.94 23.88 -26.97
CA THR A 583 17.99 24.98 -27.95
C THR A 583 16.63 25.20 -28.63
N ALA A 584 16.45 26.38 -29.23
CA ALA A 584 15.27 26.67 -30.03
C ALA A 584 15.11 25.68 -31.20
N ASP A 585 16.19 25.32 -31.87
CA ASP A 585 16.16 24.34 -32.96
C ASP A 585 15.78 22.95 -32.48
N GLY A 586 16.25 22.54 -31.28
CA GLY A 586 15.86 21.30 -30.64
C GLY A 586 14.37 21.26 -30.31
N LEU A 587 13.78 22.34 -29.79
CA LEU A 587 12.34 22.46 -29.55
C LEU A 587 11.53 22.35 -30.87
N ILE A 588 12.01 22.99 -31.93
CA ILE A 588 11.39 22.92 -33.27
C ILE A 588 11.43 21.48 -33.79
N ALA A 589 12.55 20.80 -33.66
CA ALA A 589 12.70 19.42 -34.11
C ALA A 589 11.77 18.47 -33.36
N ILE A 590 11.70 18.53 -32.01
CA ILE A 590 10.76 17.75 -31.21
C ILE A 590 9.32 18.07 -31.63
N GLY A 591 8.99 19.35 -31.79
CA GLY A 591 7.64 19.78 -32.20
C GLY A 591 7.27 19.29 -33.61
N ALA A 592 8.21 19.27 -34.54
CA ALA A 592 8.01 18.77 -35.93
C ALA A 592 7.74 17.25 -35.92
N VAL A 593 8.55 16.47 -35.17
CA VAL A 593 8.36 15.04 -35.00
C VAL A 593 7.01 14.74 -34.34
N ALA A 594 6.71 15.43 -33.24
CA ALA A 594 5.43 15.24 -32.54
C ALA A 594 4.22 15.54 -33.44
N LYS A 595 4.31 16.60 -34.27
CA LYS A 595 3.26 16.96 -35.24
C LYS A 595 3.13 15.93 -36.38
N LYS A 596 4.26 15.43 -36.89
CA LYS A 596 4.30 14.47 -38.00
C LYS A 596 3.65 13.13 -37.61
N TYR A 597 3.94 12.63 -36.42
CA TYR A 597 3.39 11.35 -35.94
C TYR A 597 2.18 11.54 -35.04
N ASP A 598 1.65 12.77 -34.93
CA ASP A 598 0.50 13.15 -34.11
C ASP A 598 0.61 12.63 -32.65
N LEU A 599 1.79 12.85 -32.03
CA LEU A 599 2.12 12.39 -30.68
C LEU A 599 1.62 13.38 -29.62
N TYR A 600 1.16 12.83 -28.50
CA TYR A 600 0.82 13.63 -27.31
C TYR A 600 2.08 14.08 -26.60
N THR A 601 2.30 15.39 -26.48
CA THR A 601 3.49 15.97 -25.87
C THR A 601 3.24 16.41 -24.44
N LYS A 602 4.20 16.13 -23.54
CA LYS A 602 4.13 16.59 -22.15
C LYS A 602 5.51 16.88 -21.59
N ILE A 603 5.68 18.05 -20.97
CA ILE A 603 6.81 18.32 -20.08
C ILE A 603 6.55 17.61 -18.77
N THR A 604 7.47 16.75 -18.35
CA THR A 604 7.34 15.93 -17.14
C THR A 604 8.19 16.46 -16.00
N GLY A 605 7.94 16.03 -14.77
CA GLY A 605 8.65 16.49 -13.58
C GLY A 605 10.16 16.20 -13.56
N GLY A 606 10.68 15.43 -14.51
CA GLY A 606 12.10 15.19 -14.72
C GLY A 606 12.77 16.17 -15.70
N GLN A 607 12.17 17.30 -16.02
CA GLN A 607 12.64 18.27 -17.03
C GLN A 607 12.83 17.63 -18.42
N ARG A 608 11.91 16.76 -18.80
CA ARG A 608 11.93 16.08 -20.11
C ARG A 608 10.66 16.42 -20.88
N ILE A 609 10.76 16.36 -22.20
CA ILE A 609 9.61 16.38 -23.09
C ILE A 609 9.34 14.94 -23.52
N ASP A 610 8.31 14.33 -22.97
CA ASP A 610 7.91 12.97 -23.27
C ASP A 610 6.84 13.00 -24.40
N LEU A 611 7.05 12.17 -25.43
CA LEU A 611 6.14 12.00 -26.58
C LEU A 611 5.39 10.69 -26.40
N PHE A 612 4.07 10.73 -26.28
CA PHE A 612 3.24 9.57 -26.03
C PHE A 612 2.37 9.21 -27.24
N GLY A 613 2.00 7.94 -27.36
CA GLY A 613 1.06 7.46 -28.35
C GLY A 613 1.71 6.94 -29.64
N ALA A 614 3.05 6.78 -29.66
CA ALA A 614 3.74 6.12 -30.75
C ALA A 614 3.34 4.64 -30.85
N GLN A 615 3.13 4.16 -32.04
CA GLN A 615 2.95 2.73 -32.28
C GLN A 615 4.29 2.04 -32.46
N LEU A 616 4.36 0.73 -32.24
CA LEU A 616 5.62 -0.02 -32.25
C LEU A 616 6.42 0.17 -33.54
N HIS A 617 5.75 0.09 -34.70
CA HIS A 617 6.38 0.21 -36.01
C HIS A 617 6.88 1.63 -36.35
N GLU A 618 6.38 2.66 -35.66
CA GLU A 618 6.79 4.06 -35.84
C GLU A 618 8.08 4.39 -35.09
N LEU A 619 8.43 3.62 -34.05
CA LEU A 619 9.56 3.93 -33.16
C LEU A 619 10.90 4.13 -33.92
N PRO A 620 11.31 3.24 -34.85
CA PRO A 620 12.56 3.43 -35.58
C PRO A 620 12.61 4.72 -36.39
N ASP A 621 11.54 5.08 -37.06
CA ASP A 621 11.48 6.27 -37.90
C ASP A 621 11.53 7.56 -37.02
N ILE A 622 10.79 7.55 -35.90
CA ILE A 622 10.82 8.64 -34.92
C ILE A 622 12.24 8.81 -34.35
N TRP A 623 12.91 7.72 -34.00
CA TRP A 623 14.30 7.78 -33.50
C TRP A 623 15.27 8.30 -34.54
N ALA A 624 15.14 7.89 -35.80
CA ALA A 624 15.99 8.34 -36.90
C ALA A 624 15.94 9.88 -37.07
N GLU A 625 14.73 10.44 -37.02
CA GLU A 625 14.53 11.88 -37.12
C GLU A 625 15.08 12.64 -35.91
N LEU A 626 14.87 12.12 -34.70
CA LEU A 626 15.39 12.72 -33.47
C LEU A 626 16.92 12.68 -33.44
N ILE A 627 17.54 11.54 -33.85
CA ILE A 627 19.00 11.40 -33.94
C ILE A 627 19.57 12.35 -34.98
N ALA A 628 18.92 12.48 -36.14
CA ALA A 628 19.34 13.44 -37.17
C ALA A 628 19.32 14.91 -36.67
N ALA A 629 18.43 15.19 -35.70
CA ALA A 629 18.38 16.49 -35.02
C ALA A 629 19.34 16.60 -33.79
N GLY A 630 20.18 15.60 -33.54
CA GLY A 630 21.21 15.63 -32.49
C GLY A 630 20.74 15.05 -31.14
N PHE A 631 19.56 14.43 -31.07
CA PHE A 631 19.10 13.82 -29.82
C PHE A 631 19.59 12.38 -29.67
N GLU A 632 19.71 11.96 -28.42
CA GLU A 632 19.96 10.58 -28.01
C GLU A 632 18.78 10.04 -27.20
N THR A 633 18.78 8.72 -26.93
CA THR A 633 17.79 8.13 -26.02
C THR A 633 17.91 8.72 -24.62
N GLY A 634 16.81 9.15 -24.03
CA GLY A 634 16.75 9.61 -22.66
C GLY A 634 16.75 8.47 -21.63
N HIS A 635 16.87 7.19 -22.06
CA HIS A 635 16.84 6.00 -21.19
C HIS A 635 15.71 6.04 -20.13
N ALA A 636 14.53 6.58 -20.50
CA ALA A 636 13.39 6.70 -19.59
C ALA A 636 12.63 5.37 -19.37
N TYR A 637 13.21 4.27 -19.77
CA TYR A 637 12.79 2.88 -19.62
C TYR A 637 13.89 2.12 -18.84
N GLY A 638 13.53 0.97 -18.29
CA GLY A 638 14.47 0.08 -17.61
C GLY A 638 15.14 0.62 -16.35
N LYS A 639 16.20 -0.05 -15.96
CA LYS A 639 16.99 0.17 -14.73
C LYS A 639 18.23 0.98 -15.05
N SER A 640 18.05 2.27 -15.31
CA SER A 640 19.10 3.17 -15.84
C SER A 640 19.04 4.56 -15.23
N THR A 641 20.05 5.38 -15.53
CA THR A 641 20.14 6.77 -15.13
C THR A 641 19.13 7.62 -15.91
N ARG A 642 18.34 8.37 -15.17
CA ARG A 642 17.37 9.35 -15.70
C ARG A 642 18.07 10.69 -15.96
N THR A 643 17.43 11.55 -16.76
CA THR A 643 17.87 12.94 -16.95
C THR A 643 18.18 13.60 -15.62
N VAL A 644 19.28 14.29 -15.52
CA VAL A 644 19.71 15.07 -14.35
C VAL A 644 18.92 16.37 -14.31
N LYS A 645 18.18 16.62 -13.24
CA LYS A 645 17.53 17.91 -13.04
C LYS A 645 18.53 18.98 -12.68
N SER A 646 18.35 20.19 -13.21
CA SER A 646 19.09 21.37 -12.76
C SER A 646 18.15 22.53 -12.41
N CYS A 647 18.63 23.47 -11.63
CA CYS A 647 18.06 24.82 -11.64
C CYS A 647 18.80 25.67 -12.69
N VAL A 648 18.41 26.93 -12.85
CA VAL A 648 18.98 27.82 -13.89
C VAL A 648 20.40 28.29 -13.59
N GLY A 649 21.00 27.94 -12.48
CA GLY A 649 22.39 28.22 -12.14
C GLY A 649 22.74 29.69 -11.88
N SER A 650 24.03 29.96 -11.66
CA SER A 650 24.54 31.30 -11.35
C SER A 650 24.41 32.27 -12.52
N THR A 651 24.37 31.76 -13.74
CA THR A 651 24.26 32.62 -14.96
C THR A 651 22.93 33.39 -15.00
N TRP A 652 21.82 32.78 -14.57
CA TRP A 652 20.49 33.37 -14.69
C TRP A 652 19.84 33.71 -13.35
N CYS A 653 20.29 33.11 -12.26
CA CYS A 653 19.72 33.30 -10.95
C CYS A 653 20.64 34.16 -10.05
N ARG A 654 20.10 35.29 -9.55
CA ARG A 654 20.83 36.18 -8.63
C ARG A 654 21.26 35.50 -7.31
N TYR A 655 20.69 34.35 -6.97
CA TYR A 655 21.00 33.58 -5.75
C TYR A 655 21.90 32.37 -6.05
N GLY A 656 22.14 32.07 -7.33
CA GLY A 656 23.03 30.97 -7.72
C GLY A 656 24.48 31.30 -7.35
N VAL A 657 25.13 30.39 -6.65
CA VAL A 657 26.52 30.52 -6.22
C VAL A 657 27.48 29.74 -7.12
N GLN A 658 26.96 28.69 -7.79
CA GLN A 658 27.72 27.88 -8.76
C GLN A 658 26.88 27.66 -10.03
N ASP A 659 27.55 27.23 -11.12
CA ASP A 659 26.92 26.85 -12.36
C ASP A 659 26.33 25.42 -12.27
N SER A 660 25.12 25.34 -11.78
CA SER A 660 24.40 24.05 -11.63
C SER A 660 24.03 23.42 -12.97
N VAL A 661 23.92 24.20 -14.05
CA VAL A 661 23.61 23.66 -15.37
C VAL A 661 24.84 22.92 -15.91
N GLN A 662 26.02 23.56 -15.88
CA GLN A 662 27.24 22.89 -16.34
C GLN A 662 27.56 21.63 -15.52
N MET A 663 27.43 21.70 -14.20
CA MET A 663 27.65 20.51 -13.35
C MET A 663 26.63 19.40 -13.68
N ALA A 664 25.35 19.72 -13.90
CA ALA A 664 24.36 18.75 -14.30
C ALA A 664 24.63 18.12 -15.67
N LEU A 665 25.14 18.92 -16.64
CA LEU A 665 25.60 18.42 -17.92
C LEU A 665 26.77 17.45 -17.77
N ASN A 666 27.77 17.78 -16.95
CA ASN A 666 28.92 16.93 -16.67
C ASN A 666 28.50 15.58 -16.05
N ILE A 667 27.58 15.61 -15.06
CA ILE A 667 27.03 14.42 -14.42
C ILE A 667 26.23 13.62 -15.42
N GLU A 668 25.37 14.24 -16.22
CA GLU A 668 24.52 13.51 -17.17
C GLU A 668 25.36 12.86 -18.27
N ASP A 669 26.35 13.58 -18.81
CA ASP A 669 27.23 13.05 -19.86
C ASP A 669 28.03 11.84 -19.35
N ARG A 670 28.52 11.91 -18.11
CA ARG A 670 29.28 10.81 -17.52
C ARG A 670 28.43 9.56 -17.24
N TYR A 671 27.21 9.72 -16.72
CA TYR A 671 26.39 8.59 -16.25
C TYR A 671 25.23 8.19 -17.19
N LYS A 672 25.12 8.84 -18.37
CA LYS A 672 24.15 8.39 -19.39
C LYS A 672 24.48 6.95 -19.81
N GLY A 673 23.47 6.11 -19.89
CA GLY A 673 23.63 4.68 -20.21
C GLY A 673 24.06 3.78 -19.05
N LEU A 674 24.39 4.31 -17.86
CA LEU A 674 24.70 3.50 -16.69
C LEU A 674 23.50 2.63 -16.31
N ARG A 675 23.69 1.31 -16.24
CA ARG A 675 22.71 0.32 -15.81
C ARG A 675 22.89 0.01 -14.33
N SER A 676 21.77 -0.15 -13.62
CA SER A 676 21.76 -0.30 -12.17
C SER A 676 20.63 -1.23 -11.71
N PRO A 677 20.64 -1.74 -10.46
CA PRO A 677 19.57 -2.60 -9.93
C PRO A 677 18.18 -1.98 -9.97
N HIS A 678 18.11 -0.64 -9.85
CA HIS A 678 16.89 0.16 -10.00
C HIS A 678 17.22 1.49 -10.68
N LYS A 679 16.18 2.18 -11.23
CA LYS A 679 16.37 3.50 -11.85
C LYS A 679 17.03 4.48 -10.88
N LEU A 680 17.99 5.27 -11.39
CA LEU A 680 18.68 6.32 -10.66
C LEU A 680 18.17 7.70 -11.09
N LYS A 681 18.01 8.59 -10.13
CA LYS A 681 17.58 9.98 -10.32
C LYS A 681 18.60 10.93 -9.70
N PHE A 682 18.90 12.01 -10.40
CA PHE A 682 19.86 13.01 -10.01
C PHE A 682 19.25 14.41 -10.05
N ALA A 683 19.81 15.32 -9.24
CA ALA A 683 19.53 16.74 -9.38
C ALA A 683 20.67 17.60 -8.86
N VAL A 684 20.87 18.77 -9.49
CA VAL A 684 21.89 19.76 -9.12
C VAL A 684 21.23 21.11 -8.88
N SER A 685 21.34 21.62 -7.66
CA SER A 685 20.86 22.95 -7.26
C SER A 685 22.02 23.93 -7.14
N GLY A 686 21.91 25.09 -7.75
CA GLY A 686 22.97 26.13 -7.77
C GLY A 686 23.07 26.95 -6.48
N CYS A 687 22.30 26.65 -5.47
CA CYS A 687 22.38 27.22 -4.12
C CYS A 687 21.49 26.41 -3.13
N THR A 688 21.58 26.77 -1.84
CA THR A 688 20.83 26.14 -0.73
C THR A 688 19.31 26.31 -0.77
N ARG A 689 18.73 27.10 -1.72
CA ARG A 689 17.29 27.19 -1.97
C ARG A 689 16.70 25.92 -2.63
N GLU A 690 17.56 25.09 -3.18
CA GLU A 690 17.26 23.72 -3.57
C GLU A 690 16.13 23.59 -4.62
N CYS A 691 16.11 24.50 -5.60
CA CYS A 691 15.05 24.56 -6.62
C CYS A 691 14.98 23.33 -7.54
N ALA A 692 16.07 22.54 -7.66
CA ALA A 692 16.09 21.30 -8.41
C ALA A 692 15.62 20.07 -7.62
N GLU A 693 15.26 20.22 -6.34
CA GLU A 693 14.83 19.14 -5.43
C GLU A 693 15.89 18.04 -5.25
N ALA A 694 17.15 18.43 -5.06
CA ALA A 694 18.29 17.53 -4.97
C ALA A 694 18.15 16.53 -3.82
N GLN A 695 17.67 16.95 -2.64
CA GLN A 695 17.47 16.09 -1.47
C GLN A 695 16.37 15.04 -1.63
N SER A 696 15.64 15.02 -2.73
CA SER A 696 14.66 13.98 -3.05
C SER A 696 15.15 12.94 -4.07
N LYS A 697 16.45 12.94 -4.39
CA LYS A 697 17.06 12.12 -5.45
C LYS A 697 18.01 11.07 -4.89
N ASP A 698 18.32 10.07 -5.72
CA ASP A 698 19.30 9.04 -5.39
C ASP A 698 20.69 9.68 -5.19
N ILE A 699 21.02 10.67 -6.04
CA ILE A 699 22.18 11.56 -5.93
C ILE A 699 21.69 13.00 -6.03
N GLY A 700 21.98 13.81 -5.03
CA GLY A 700 21.66 15.22 -4.96
C GLY A 700 22.93 16.07 -4.78
N VAL A 701 23.05 17.15 -5.54
CA VAL A 701 24.18 18.07 -5.47
C VAL A 701 23.64 19.47 -5.21
N ILE A 702 24.15 20.12 -4.17
CA ILE A 702 23.77 21.50 -3.82
C ILE A 702 25.02 22.36 -3.74
N ALA A 703 25.03 23.46 -4.48
CA ALA A 703 26.14 24.40 -4.50
C ALA A 703 26.27 25.18 -3.19
N THR A 704 27.49 25.37 -2.76
CA THR A 704 27.90 26.31 -1.71
C THR A 704 28.89 27.34 -2.30
N GLU A 705 29.25 28.35 -1.51
CA GLU A 705 30.27 29.34 -1.95
C GLU A 705 31.65 28.73 -2.17
N ASN A 706 31.93 27.59 -1.49
CA ASN A 706 33.23 26.91 -1.49
C ASN A 706 33.30 25.69 -2.42
N GLY A 707 32.19 25.28 -3.04
CA GLY A 707 32.12 24.07 -3.86
C GLY A 707 30.75 23.44 -3.86
N TRP A 708 30.69 22.11 -3.70
CA TRP A 708 29.46 21.31 -3.78
C TRP A 708 29.23 20.45 -2.54
N ASN A 709 28.01 20.44 -2.06
CA ASN A 709 27.57 19.46 -1.09
C ASN A 709 26.95 18.27 -1.82
N LEU A 710 27.43 17.08 -1.53
CA LEU A 710 26.89 15.83 -2.05
C LEU A 710 25.89 15.22 -1.07
N TYR A 711 24.70 14.92 -1.55
CA TYR A 711 23.64 14.19 -0.85
C TYR A 711 23.38 12.86 -1.56
N VAL A 712 23.18 11.78 -0.80
CA VAL A 712 23.00 10.44 -1.36
C VAL A 712 21.77 9.73 -0.81
N CYS A 713 21.28 8.73 -1.53
CA CYS A 713 20.24 7.78 -1.10
C CYS A 713 18.85 8.36 -0.83
N GLY A 714 18.47 9.48 -1.47
CA GLY A 714 17.13 10.03 -1.40
C GLY A 714 16.13 9.28 -2.30
N ASN A 715 14.86 9.45 -2.01
CA ASN A 715 13.77 8.88 -2.79
C ASN A 715 12.50 9.74 -2.69
N GLY A 716 12.11 10.41 -3.77
CA GLY A 716 10.84 11.13 -3.90
C GLY A 716 9.67 10.27 -4.38
N GLY A 717 9.68 8.94 -4.15
CA GLY A 717 8.63 8.02 -4.56
C GLY A 717 7.52 7.84 -3.51
N MET A 718 6.78 6.73 -3.61
CA MET A 718 5.64 6.40 -2.74
C MET A 718 6.01 6.34 -1.24
N ARG A 719 7.24 5.97 -0.91
CA ARG A 719 7.82 6.05 0.43
C ARG A 719 8.98 7.04 0.37
N PRO A 720 8.74 8.35 0.54
CA PRO A 720 9.77 9.36 0.40
C PRO A 720 10.84 9.21 1.48
N ARG A 721 12.09 9.48 1.08
CA ARG A 721 13.26 9.56 1.96
C ARG A 721 14.07 10.77 1.55
N HIS A 722 14.47 11.61 2.51
CA HIS A 722 15.47 12.64 2.25
C HIS A 722 16.79 11.98 1.93
N ALA A 723 17.50 12.55 0.95
CA ALA A 723 18.90 12.23 0.74
C ALA A 723 19.73 12.77 1.92
N GLU A 724 20.72 12.01 2.35
CA GLU A 724 21.56 12.35 3.49
C GLU A 724 22.83 13.06 3.04
N LEU A 725 23.26 14.04 3.81
CA LEU A 725 24.48 14.78 3.54
C LEU A 725 25.69 13.84 3.65
N PHE A 726 26.38 13.65 2.52
CA PHE A 726 27.49 12.73 2.40
C PHE A 726 28.84 13.43 2.58
N ALA A 727 29.05 14.52 1.86
CA ALA A 727 30.25 15.34 1.96
C ALA A 727 29.95 16.81 1.61
N THR A 728 30.78 17.74 2.08
CA THR A 728 30.60 19.19 1.94
C THR A 728 31.76 19.83 1.20
N ASP A 729 31.48 20.96 0.55
CA ASP A 729 32.46 21.86 -0.08
C ASP A 729 33.44 21.15 -1.01
N LEU A 730 32.95 20.18 -1.79
CA LEU A 730 33.74 19.40 -2.73
C LEU A 730 34.04 20.23 -3.98
N ASP A 731 35.25 20.07 -4.50
CA ASP A 731 35.58 20.50 -5.88
C ASP A 731 34.93 19.54 -6.90
N ASP A 732 34.86 19.95 -8.15
CA ASP A 732 34.21 19.22 -9.23
C ASP A 732 34.76 17.79 -9.41
N GLU A 733 36.09 17.62 -9.35
CA GLU A 733 36.77 16.34 -9.55
C GLU A 733 36.45 15.37 -8.39
N THR A 734 36.57 15.86 -7.18
CA THR A 734 36.28 15.05 -5.99
C THR A 734 34.80 14.69 -5.89
N LEU A 735 33.89 15.60 -6.27
CA LEU A 735 32.45 15.33 -6.35
C LEU A 735 32.17 14.16 -7.30
N ILE A 736 32.67 14.22 -8.53
CA ILE A 736 32.45 13.17 -9.53
C ILE A 736 33.07 11.84 -9.06
N ARG A 737 34.24 11.85 -8.49
CA ARG A 737 34.92 10.66 -7.96
C ARG A 737 34.12 10.00 -6.83
N TYR A 738 33.54 10.78 -5.94
CA TYR A 738 32.67 10.20 -4.87
C TYR A 738 31.38 9.67 -5.44
N ILE A 739 30.78 10.30 -6.43
CA ILE A 739 29.59 9.79 -7.12
C ILE A 739 29.92 8.45 -7.81
N ASP A 740 31.05 8.34 -8.53
CA ASP A 740 31.53 7.11 -9.15
C ASP A 740 31.54 5.95 -8.13
N ARG A 741 32.21 6.17 -7.01
CA ARG A 741 32.37 5.15 -5.98
C ARG A 741 31.05 4.76 -5.33
N VAL A 742 30.20 5.72 -4.98
CA VAL A 742 28.87 5.46 -4.42
C VAL A 742 28.03 4.62 -5.36
N LEU A 743 27.96 5.02 -6.64
CA LEU A 743 27.15 4.34 -7.64
C LEU A 743 27.65 2.92 -7.92
N MET A 744 28.98 2.74 -8.08
CA MET A 744 29.55 1.42 -8.34
C MET A 744 29.45 0.52 -7.11
N PHE A 745 29.62 1.05 -5.89
CA PHE A 745 29.43 0.27 -4.69
C PHE A 745 27.96 -0.16 -4.52
N TYR A 746 27.00 0.74 -4.81
CA TYR A 746 25.59 0.40 -4.87
C TYR A 746 25.28 -0.70 -5.90
N ILE A 747 25.79 -0.57 -7.13
CA ILE A 747 25.57 -1.55 -8.20
C ILE A 747 26.11 -2.94 -7.80
N ARG A 748 27.27 -2.96 -7.13
CA ARG A 748 27.93 -4.18 -6.68
C ARG A 748 27.19 -4.87 -5.54
N THR A 749 26.66 -4.13 -4.58
CA THR A 749 26.20 -4.65 -3.29
C THR A 749 24.68 -4.63 -3.08
N ALA A 750 23.92 -3.92 -3.91
CA ALA A 750 22.47 -3.91 -3.81
C ALA A 750 21.84 -5.21 -4.30
N ASP A 751 20.67 -5.54 -3.75
CA ASP A 751 19.84 -6.64 -4.22
C ASP A 751 19.01 -6.26 -5.47
N LYS A 752 18.34 -7.25 -6.08
CA LYS A 752 17.48 -7.03 -7.25
C LYS A 752 16.38 -6.01 -6.93
N LEU A 753 16.16 -5.06 -7.82
CA LEU A 753 15.15 -4.01 -7.70
C LEU A 753 15.23 -3.15 -6.43
N GLN A 754 16.33 -3.20 -5.71
CA GLN A 754 16.55 -2.42 -4.49
C GLN A 754 16.89 -0.97 -4.83
N ARG A 755 16.14 -0.01 -4.27
CA ARG A 755 16.43 1.42 -4.38
C ARG A 755 17.60 1.80 -3.49
N THR A 756 18.34 2.86 -3.85
CA THR A 756 19.46 3.39 -3.06
C THR A 756 19.11 3.68 -1.61
N SER A 757 17.94 4.23 -1.33
CA SER A 757 17.48 4.51 0.02
C SER A 757 17.26 3.24 0.85
N VAL A 758 16.69 2.19 0.26
CA VAL A 758 16.49 0.88 0.92
C VAL A 758 17.81 0.13 1.06
N TRP A 759 18.67 0.24 0.06
CA TRP A 759 20.01 -0.33 0.10
C TRP A 759 20.83 0.28 1.25
N ARG A 760 20.83 1.61 1.40
CA ARG A 760 21.52 2.29 2.48
C ARG A 760 20.98 1.86 3.86
N GLU A 761 19.66 1.72 4.01
CA GLU A 761 19.03 1.20 5.24
C GLU A 761 19.45 -0.24 5.56
N SER A 762 19.85 -1.03 4.56
CA SER A 762 20.30 -2.41 4.72
C SER A 762 21.80 -2.56 4.98
N LEU A 763 22.60 -1.49 4.82
CA LEU A 763 24.04 -1.52 5.12
C LEU A 763 24.26 -1.52 6.64
N GLU A 764 25.02 -2.46 7.14
CA GLU A 764 25.49 -2.45 8.52
C GLU A 764 26.43 -1.26 8.73
N GLY A 765 26.12 -0.40 9.70
CA GLY A 765 26.83 0.88 9.88
C GLY A 765 26.28 2.03 8.99
N GLY A 766 25.28 1.78 8.14
CA GLY A 766 24.53 2.81 7.43
C GLY A 766 25.37 3.79 6.61
N LEU A 767 25.10 5.10 6.78
CA LEU A 767 25.81 6.15 6.06
C LEU A 767 27.28 6.27 6.44
N ASP A 768 27.61 6.04 7.70
CA ASP A 768 28.99 6.16 8.18
C ASP A 768 29.89 5.07 7.59
N PHE A 769 29.35 3.85 7.47
CA PHE A 769 30.02 2.78 6.74
C PHE A 769 30.22 3.15 5.26
N LEU A 770 29.20 3.72 4.62
CA LEU A 770 29.32 4.14 3.21
C LEU A 770 30.36 5.25 3.05
N LYS A 771 30.47 6.21 3.98
CA LYS A 771 31.51 7.22 4.01
C LYS A 771 32.89 6.60 4.18
N ALA A 772 33.06 5.68 5.11
CA ALA A 772 34.32 4.98 5.31
C ALA A 772 34.78 4.24 4.05
N VAL A 773 33.87 3.60 3.31
CA VAL A 773 34.20 2.91 2.06
C VAL A 773 34.55 3.88 0.94
N VAL A 774 33.77 4.95 0.76
CA VAL A 774 33.88 5.84 -0.40
C VAL A 774 34.95 6.93 -0.19
N ILE A 775 34.99 7.55 0.99
CA ILE A 775 35.88 8.67 1.30
C ILE A 775 37.22 8.13 1.80
N ASP A 776 37.18 7.24 2.83
CA ASP A 776 38.40 6.78 3.52
C ASP A 776 39.00 5.52 2.88
N ASP A 777 38.34 4.94 1.87
CA ASP A 777 38.72 3.70 1.18
C ASP A 777 39.01 2.53 2.14
N SER A 778 38.18 2.39 3.17
CA SER A 778 38.39 1.42 4.24
C SER A 778 38.42 -0.04 3.77
N LEU A 779 37.85 -0.34 2.61
CA LEU A 779 37.86 -1.65 1.97
C LEU A 779 38.94 -1.79 0.87
N GLY A 780 39.71 -0.75 0.55
CA GLY A 780 40.69 -0.74 -0.54
C GLY A 780 40.08 -0.90 -1.93
N LEU A 781 38.83 -0.44 -2.15
CA LEU A 781 38.06 -0.64 -3.38
C LEU A 781 38.03 0.59 -4.29
N ALA A 782 38.50 1.75 -3.84
CA ALA A 782 38.29 3.01 -4.52
C ALA A 782 38.76 2.98 -5.99
N ALA A 783 39.97 2.53 -6.24
CA ALA A 783 40.55 2.44 -7.59
C ALA A 783 39.78 1.45 -8.48
N GLU A 784 39.30 0.35 -7.92
CA GLU A 784 38.50 -0.64 -8.65
C GLU A 784 37.13 -0.07 -9.05
N LEU A 785 36.43 0.61 -8.11
CA LEU A 785 35.12 1.23 -8.35
C LEU A 785 35.22 2.31 -9.44
N GLU A 786 36.25 3.17 -9.40
CA GLU A 786 36.51 4.19 -10.41
C GLU A 786 36.82 3.56 -11.79
N ALA A 787 37.67 2.53 -11.85
CA ALA A 787 37.96 1.81 -13.09
C ALA A 787 36.72 1.10 -13.69
N GLN A 788 35.83 0.56 -12.86
CA GLN A 788 34.57 -0.02 -13.31
C GLN A 788 33.65 1.05 -13.89
N MET A 789 33.54 2.23 -13.25
CA MET A 789 32.76 3.32 -13.80
C MET A 789 33.33 3.80 -15.13
N GLN A 790 34.66 3.96 -15.21
CA GLN A 790 35.32 4.41 -16.44
C GLN A 790 35.08 3.44 -17.60
N LEU A 791 35.10 2.12 -17.35
CA LEU A 791 34.74 1.12 -18.36
C LEU A 791 33.34 1.32 -18.94
N VAL A 792 32.35 1.67 -18.06
CA VAL A 792 30.96 1.93 -18.48
C VAL A 792 30.89 3.19 -19.33
N VAL A 793 31.61 4.25 -18.93
CA VAL A 793 31.69 5.52 -19.67
C VAL A 793 32.29 5.30 -21.06
N ASP A 794 33.43 4.60 -21.14
CA ASP A 794 34.17 4.36 -22.38
C ASP A 794 33.38 3.48 -23.38
N ARG A 795 32.47 2.63 -22.88
CA ARG A 795 31.66 1.74 -23.72
C ARG A 795 30.29 2.30 -24.07
N TYR A 796 29.99 3.53 -23.68
CA TYR A 796 28.67 4.11 -23.96
C TYR A 796 28.44 4.24 -25.48
N GLU A 797 27.27 3.74 -25.91
CA GLU A 797 26.72 3.98 -27.25
C GLU A 797 25.21 4.25 -27.12
N CYS A 798 24.69 5.21 -27.88
CA CYS A 798 23.25 5.46 -27.91
C CYS A 798 22.51 4.23 -28.45
N GLU A 799 21.63 3.66 -27.64
CA GLU A 799 20.89 2.43 -27.98
C GLU A 799 20.01 2.58 -29.22
N TRP A 800 19.38 3.75 -29.40
CA TRP A 800 18.60 4.04 -30.62
C TRP A 800 19.48 4.04 -31.86
N ALA A 801 20.62 4.72 -31.81
CA ALA A 801 21.56 4.75 -32.92
C ALA A 801 22.13 3.35 -33.24
N ASN A 802 22.43 2.57 -32.22
CA ASN A 802 22.87 1.19 -32.35
C ASN A 802 21.81 0.32 -33.02
N ALA A 803 20.55 0.43 -32.61
CA ALA A 803 19.45 -0.34 -33.19
C ALA A 803 19.23 0.00 -34.67
N LEU A 804 19.27 1.28 -35.05
CA LEU A 804 19.06 1.74 -36.42
C LEU A 804 20.12 1.24 -37.42
N LYS A 805 21.33 0.95 -36.94
CA LYS A 805 22.42 0.39 -37.76
C LYS A 805 22.21 -1.08 -38.17
N SER A 806 21.28 -1.78 -37.51
CA SER A 806 21.11 -3.24 -37.68
C SER A 806 19.71 -3.59 -38.22
N PRO A 807 19.59 -4.03 -39.48
CA PRO A 807 18.34 -4.52 -40.03
C PRO A 807 17.71 -5.68 -39.23
N GLU A 808 18.55 -6.50 -38.57
CA GLU A 808 18.09 -7.60 -37.74
C GLU A 808 17.39 -7.10 -36.47
N LYS A 809 17.94 -6.09 -35.81
CA LYS A 809 17.33 -5.45 -34.65
C LYS A 809 16.00 -4.79 -35.01
N LEU A 810 15.92 -4.18 -36.18
CA LEU A 810 14.70 -3.49 -36.65
C LEU A 810 13.52 -4.44 -36.96
N LYS A 811 13.77 -5.73 -37.21
CA LYS A 811 12.70 -6.73 -37.39
C LYS A 811 11.76 -6.85 -36.18
N ARG A 812 12.17 -6.44 -35.00
CA ARG A 812 11.36 -6.49 -33.78
C ARG A 812 10.30 -5.38 -33.70
N PHE A 813 10.48 -4.31 -34.46
CA PHE A 813 9.56 -3.18 -34.47
C PHE A 813 8.46 -3.37 -35.50
N ARG A 814 7.64 -4.42 -35.28
CA ARG A 814 6.48 -4.77 -36.11
C ARG A 814 5.31 -5.15 -35.22
N THR A 815 4.13 -4.70 -35.58
CA THR A 815 2.89 -5.02 -34.85
C THR A 815 2.61 -6.52 -34.94
N PHE A 816 2.72 -7.11 -36.16
CA PHE A 816 2.55 -8.53 -36.41
C PHE A 816 3.75 -9.09 -37.17
N VAL A 817 3.96 -10.39 -37.09
CA VAL A 817 5.08 -11.07 -37.76
C VAL A 817 5.06 -10.83 -39.28
N ASN A 818 3.87 -10.77 -39.88
CA ASN A 818 3.68 -10.66 -41.32
C ASN A 818 3.19 -9.26 -41.77
N ASP A 819 2.96 -8.33 -40.84
CA ASP A 819 2.45 -7.00 -41.15
C ASP A 819 3.26 -5.91 -40.42
N LYS A 820 3.58 -4.86 -41.18
CA LYS A 820 4.26 -3.65 -40.67
C LYS A 820 3.28 -2.51 -40.36
N GLY A 821 1.98 -2.73 -40.58
CA GLY A 821 0.93 -1.73 -40.41
C GLY A 821 0.67 -1.36 -38.95
N ALA A 822 -0.19 -0.40 -38.79
CA ALA A 822 -0.70 0.03 -37.50
C ALA A 822 -1.51 -1.11 -36.83
N ASP A 823 -1.51 -1.13 -35.50
CA ASP A 823 -2.37 -2.02 -34.75
C ASP A 823 -3.85 -1.58 -34.91
N PRO A 824 -4.72 -2.39 -35.52
CA PRO A 824 -6.10 -2.03 -35.74
C PRO A 824 -6.93 -1.92 -34.46
N ASP A 825 -6.48 -2.51 -33.37
CA ASP A 825 -7.18 -2.48 -32.08
C ASP A 825 -6.87 -1.20 -31.28
N ILE A 826 -5.90 -0.39 -31.74
CA ILE A 826 -5.57 0.89 -31.08
C ILE A 826 -6.34 2.02 -31.74
N HIS A 827 -7.45 2.41 -31.14
CA HIS A 827 -8.24 3.56 -31.57
C HIS A 827 -7.76 4.84 -30.87
N PHE A 828 -7.82 5.96 -31.56
CA PHE A 828 -7.36 7.24 -31.05
C PHE A 828 -8.51 8.26 -30.97
N VAL A 829 -8.48 9.08 -29.93
CA VAL A 829 -9.38 10.21 -29.71
C VAL A 829 -8.58 11.47 -29.44
N LYS A 830 -9.22 12.65 -29.60
CA LYS A 830 -8.59 13.94 -29.26
C LYS A 830 -8.99 14.39 -27.86
N GLU A 831 -8.01 14.74 -27.05
CA GLU A 831 -8.20 15.36 -25.75
C GLU A 831 -7.22 16.54 -25.62
N ARG A 832 -7.72 17.71 -25.21
CA ARG A 832 -6.94 18.96 -25.12
C ARG A 832 -6.14 19.25 -26.40
N SER A 833 -6.80 19.11 -27.54
CA SER A 833 -6.25 19.31 -28.91
C SER A 833 -5.09 18.38 -29.29
N GLN A 834 -4.82 17.31 -28.53
CA GLN A 834 -3.80 16.32 -28.82
C GLN A 834 -4.43 14.93 -28.97
N ARG A 835 -3.82 14.05 -29.76
CA ARG A 835 -4.25 12.66 -29.95
C ARG A 835 -3.80 11.81 -28.76
N ARG A 836 -4.71 10.99 -28.26
CA ARG A 836 -4.39 9.91 -27.33
C ARG A 836 -5.16 8.64 -27.64
N PRO A 837 -4.69 7.49 -27.20
CA PRO A 837 -5.47 6.27 -27.30
C PRO A 837 -6.81 6.36 -26.54
N ALA A 838 -7.84 5.75 -27.10
CA ALA A 838 -9.16 5.66 -26.48
C ALA A 838 -9.11 4.82 -25.20
N ARG A 839 -9.92 5.17 -24.21
CA ARG A 839 -10.14 4.37 -23.00
C ARG A 839 -11.19 3.29 -23.29
N ALA A 840 -11.27 2.27 -22.42
CA ALA A 840 -12.22 1.16 -22.61
C ALA A 840 -13.68 1.63 -22.75
N GLU A 841 -14.09 2.65 -21.98
CA GLU A 841 -15.44 3.20 -22.04
C GLU A 841 -15.72 3.92 -23.37
N GLU A 842 -14.69 4.53 -23.97
CA GLU A 842 -14.79 5.26 -25.25
C GLU A 842 -14.80 4.30 -26.43
N LEU A 843 -14.19 3.12 -26.33
CA LEU A 843 -14.22 2.08 -27.35
C LEU A 843 -15.65 1.58 -27.60
N ASN A 844 -16.45 1.43 -26.55
CA ASN A 844 -17.86 1.04 -26.65
C ASN A 844 -18.70 2.08 -27.43
N LEU A 845 -18.37 3.36 -27.28
CA LEU A 845 -19.02 4.44 -28.02
C LEU A 845 -18.61 4.46 -29.50
N ILE A 846 -17.35 4.20 -29.79
CA ILE A 846 -16.81 4.12 -31.17
C ILE A 846 -17.46 2.96 -31.91
N ALA A 847 -17.49 1.77 -31.32
CA ALA A 847 -18.14 0.58 -31.87
C ALA A 847 -19.65 0.81 -32.13
N ALA A 848 -20.35 1.51 -31.23
CA ALA A 848 -21.76 1.84 -31.41
C ALA A 848 -22.02 2.80 -32.61
N VAL A 849 -21.11 3.72 -32.89
CA VAL A 849 -21.19 4.66 -34.03
C VAL A 849 -20.85 3.97 -35.35
N GLU A 850 -19.91 3.01 -35.35
CA GLU A 850 -19.56 2.24 -36.56
C GLU A 850 -20.66 1.26 -36.95
N VAL A 851 -21.38 0.67 -35.98
CA VAL A 851 -22.55 -0.18 -36.26
C VAL A 851 -23.77 0.61 -36.74
N ALA A 852 -23.84 1.92 -36.45
CA ALA A 852 -24.93 2.80 -36.84
C ALA A 852 -24.71 3.48 -38.20
N ARG A 853 -23.57 3.28 -38.86
CA ARG A 853 -23.23 3.70 -40.23
C ARG A 853 -23.28 2.49 -41.17
#